data_4ee7176d33bf0301f352ba19134150fa
#
_entry.id   4ee7176d33bf0301f352ba19134150fa
#
_cell.length_a   1.000
_cell.length_b   1.000
_cell.length_c   1.000
_cell.angle_alpha   90.00
_cell.angle_beta   90.00
_cell.angle_gamma   90.00
#
_symmetry.space_group_name_H-M   'P 1'
#
loop_
_entity.id
_entity.type
_entity.pdbx_description
1 polymer ?
#
loop_
_entity_poly.entity_id
_entity_poly.type
_entity_poly.pdbx_seq_one_letter_code
_entity_poly.pdbx_strand_id
1 'polypeptide(L)'
;MGSPRTGYGSPTSAAIPRQGWTQIWRPETSGSAWECPPAACSASDSKRTSGRWETLGLVGLVLRSTMTWLGTWEPPSWWSFGIWSSCSTTAREADGSLQQLPQRHVDTGMGLERLVAVLQGKRSTYDTDLFSPLLNAIHQGCGVPPYSGRVGAADEGHIDTAYRVVADHIRTLSVCIADGVSPGMTGAPLVLRQILRRAVRFSTEVLKAPPGFLGSLVPVVVETLGAAYPELQKNSDKITSLVSEDEAAFLGSLQRGRRVIDRTIKRLGPSDLFPAEVAWSLSLSGHLGIPLDLVKLMLEEKGVQLDTAGLERLAQAEAQHRAQHLNPEPVQEEGLCLDVHALEELHRQGVPPTDDSPKYNYSLGPNGDYEFGLCEAQVLQLYSEVGTAVASVGPGQRCGLLLDRTNFYAEQGGQASDRGYLVRTGQQDMLFPVARAQVCGGFILHEAVAPDCLQVGDRVQLYVDKAWRMGCMVKHTATHLLSWALRQTLGPTTEQRGSHLNPEQLRFDVATQTPLTPEHLRTVESYVQEVVKQDKPVYMEEVPLAHTASVPGLRSLDEVYPDPVRVVSVGVPVAQALAPACQAALQTSVELCCGTHLLRTGAVGDLVIIGDRQLVKGITRLLAITGEQAQQARELGQSLSQEVGAARERLSRGSRDLPEAHQLTKDIGRLTKVIDSAVMPQWQRQELQTTLKVLQRHANTAFRKLEKGQAAEKSQELLKRHSEGPLIVDTVSAESLSMLVKVVTQVCKQAPSMSVLLLSPQPTGSVLCACQVAQGATPTFTAEAWALAVCRHMGGKAWGSPVVAQGTGHTVDLEAALGTARAYALNQL
;
A
#
# COMPACT_ATOMS: atom_id res chain seq x y z
N MET A 1 57.99 27.93 9.45
CA MET A 1 57.15 28.09 10.64
C MET A 1 56.05 27.02 10.52
N GLY A 2 56.22 25.96 11.26
CA GLY A 2 55.37 24.79 11.16
C GLY A 2 54.10 24.95 12.00
N SER A 3 52.99 24.51 11.48
CA SER A 3 51.77 24.26 12.26
C SER A 3 51.76 22.79 12.73
N PRO A 4 51.31 22.50 13.95
CA PRO A 4 51.34 21.15 14.50
C PRO A 4 50.11 20.33 13.95
N ARG A 5 50.42 19.14 13.45
CA ARG A 5 49.46 18.10 13.21
C ARG A 5 48.95 17.57 14.55
N THR A 6 47.71 17.80 14.89
CA THR A 6 47.04 17.09 15.98
C THR A 6 46.65 15.69 15.49
N GLY A 7 47.42 14.69 15.95
CA GLY A 7 47.06 13.31 15.77
C GLY A 7 45.85 12.95 16.64
N TYR A 8 44.78 12.47 16.01
CA TYR A 8 43.73 11.75 16.71
C TYR A 8 44.29 10.39 17.10
N GLY A 9 44.64 10.25 18.37
CA GLY A 9 44.90 8.96 18.98
C GLY A 9 43.59 8.17 19.05
N SER A 10 43.55 7.05 18.36
CA SER A 10 42.54 6.01 18.59
C SER A 10 42.56 5.64 20.08
N PRO A 11 41.39 5.46 20.72
CA PRO A 11 41.35 4.98 22.10
C PRO A 11 41.98 3.61 22.12
N THR A 12 43.06 3.49 22.88
CA THR A 12 43.73 2.25 23.21
C THR A 12 42.67 1.29 23.77
N SER A 13 42.42 0.23 23.01
CA SER A 13 41.71 -0.95 23.49
C SER A 13 42.38 -1.38 24.80
N ALA A 14 41.64 -1.27 25.91
CA ALA A 14 42.05 -1.92 27.15
C ALA A 14 42.17 -3.40 26.85
N ALA A 15 43.40 -3.88 26.87
CA ALA A 15 43.70 -5.28 26.64
C ALA A 15 43.05 -6.12 27.75
N ILE A 16 41.92 -6.73 27.47
CA ILE A 16 41.40 -7.83 28.25
C ILE A 16 42.46 -8.93 28.21
N PRO A 17 42.84 -9.52 29.33
CA PRO A 17 43.92 -10.51 29.36
C PRO A 17 43.59 -11.67 28.43
N ARG A 18 44.39 -11.87 27.39
CA ARG A 18 44.22 -12.88 26.35
C ARG A 18 44.27 -14.32 26.86
N GLN A 19 44.57 -14.57 28.14
CA GLN A 19 44.82 -15.91 28.69
C GLN A 19 43.55 -16.74 28.98
N GLY A 20 42.38 -16.14 29.06
CA GLY A 20 41.13 -16.89 29.35
C GLY A 20 40.35 -17.37 28.08
N TRP A 21 40.65 -16.81 26.92
CA TRP A 21 39.84 -17.06 25.70
C TRP A 21 40.41 -18.14 24.77
N THR A 22 41.69 -18.43 24.83
CA THR A 22 42.38 -19.34 23.93
C THR A 22 42.14 -20.83 24.28
N GLN A 23 41.60 -21.15 25.43
CA GLN A 23 41.23 -22.54 25.77
C GLN A 23 39.86 -22.97 25.37
N ILE A 24 38.98 -22.07 25.05
CA ILE A 24 37.56 -22.36 24.64
C ILE A 24 37.39 -22.56 23.13
N TRP A 25 38.33 -22.05 22.31
CA TRP A 25 38.18 -21.96 20.85
C TRP A 25 39.41 -22.45 20.05
N ARG A 26 39.91 -23.66 20.33
CA ARG A 26 40.73 -24.39 19.34
C ARG A 26 39.82 -25.41 18.64
N PRO A 27 39.58 -25.25 17.33
CA PRO A 27 39.02 -26.36 16.56
C PRO A 27 40.10 -27.42 16.46
N GLU A 28 39.94 -28.53 17.19
CA GLU A 28 40.70 -29.72 16.90
C GLU A 28 40.26 -30.27 15.55
N THR A 29 41.23 -30.43 14.65
CA THR A 29 41.08 -30.96 13.28
C THR A 29 40.86 -32.49 13.34
N SER A 30 39.86 -32.98 14.01
CA SER A 30 39.46 -34.39 13.94
C SER A 30 37.96 -34.50 14.04
N GLY A 31 37.35 -35.10 13.03
CA GLY A 31 35.91 -35.21 12.75
C GLY A 31 35.09 -35.90 13.84
N SER A 32 34.82 -35.21 14.91
CA SER A 32 33.89 -35.63 15.93
C SER A 32 32.83 -34.53 16.10
N ALA A 33 31.55 -34.95 16.06
CA ALA A 33 30.41 -34.12 16.34
C ALA A 33 30.62 -33.38 17.66
N TRP A 34 30.33 -32.06 17.66
CA TRP A 34 30.37 -31.23 18.85
C TRP A 34 29.30 -31.70 19.83
N GLU A 35 29.66 -32.46 20.84
CA GLU A 35 28.80 -32.69 21.96
C GLU A 35 28.83 -31.48 22.89
N CYS A 36 27.72 -30.73 22.90
CA CYS A 36 27.47 -29.72 23.94
C CYS A 36 27.31 -30.40 25.30
N PRO A 37 27.89 -29.87 26.39
CA PRO A 37 27.60 -30.36 27.73
C PRO A 37 26.08 -30.37 27.98
N PRO A 38 25.51 -31.40 28.59
CA PRO A 38 24.06 -31.57 28.74
C PRO A 38 23.32 -30.45 29.49
N ALA A 39 24.04 -29.60 30.19
CA ALA A 39 23.48 -28.45 30.92
C ALA A 39 23.30 -27.15 30.07
N ALA A 40 23.82 -27.09 28.84
CA ALA A 40 23.77 -25.87 28.00
C ALA A 40 22.80 -25.97 26.83
N CYS A 41 22.31 -27.14 26.51
CA CYS A 41 21.34 -27.36 25.45
C CYS A 41 20.10 -28.07 26.00
N SER A 42 19.12 -27.34 26.51
CA SER A 42 17.79 -27.89 26.65
C SER A 42 17.19 -28.03 25.25
N ALA A 43 17.07 -29.26 24.76
CA ALA A 43 16.42 -29.61 23.51
C ALA A 43 14.87 -29.44 23.59
N SER A 44 14.39 -28.39 24.19
CA SER A 44 12.98 -28.05 24.20
C SER A 44 12.69 -27.13 23.02
N ASP A 45 12.03 -27.67 22.01
CA ASP A 45 11.53 -27.06 20.79
C ASP A 45 12.56 -26.77 19.70
N SER A 46 12.72 -27.72 18.79
CA SER A 46 13.40 -27.54 17.50
C SER A 46 12.83 -26.35 16.69
N LYS A 47 11.60 -25.89 16.99
CA LYS A 47 10.98 -24.70 16.39
C LYS A 47 11.44 -23.37 17.00
N ARG A 48 12.07 -23.35 18.17
CA ARG A 48 12.57 -22.11 18.80
C ARG A 48 14.07 -21.89 18.65
N THR A 49 14.82 -22.90 18.21
CA THR A 49 16.28 -22.85 18.09
C THR A 49 16.79 -22.81 16.67
N SER A 50 15.94 -23.01 15.65
CA SER A 50 16.27 -22.86 14.24
C SER A 50 15.72 -21.52 13.73
N GLY A 51 16.62 -20.54 13.54
CA GLY A 51 16.29 -19.33 12.81
C GLY A 51 16.22 -19.66 11.31
N ARG A 52 15.06 -19.54 10.70
CA ARG A 52 14.89 -19.65 9.25
C ARG A 52 15.03 -18.25 8.64
N TRP A 53 15.96 -18.08 7.74
CA TRP A 53 16.07 -16.88 6.91
C TRP A 53 15.12 -17.07 5.72
N GLU A 54 13.97 -16.42 5.76
CA GLU A 54 12.87 -16.65 4.80
C GLU A 54 13.23 -16.35 3.34
N THR A 55 14.26 -15.55 3.09
CA THR A 55 14.69 -15.17 1.73
C THR A 55 15.68 -16.15 1.07
N LEU A 56 16.31 -17.06 1.81
CA LEU A 56 17.37 -17.92 1.27
C LEU A 56 17.27 -19.41 1.69
N GLY A 57 16.22 -19.82 2.41
CA GLY A 57 16.09 -21.20 2.87
C GLY A 57 17.20 -21.67 3.82
N LEU A 58 17.99 -20.76 4.39
CA LEU A 58 19.13 -21.07 5.25
C LEU A 58 18.70 -21.54 6.63
N VAL A 59 19.14 -22.71 7.05
CA VAL A 59 18.92 -23.27 8.40
C VAL A 59 20.23 -23.23 9.17
N GLY A 60 20.25 -22.55 10.31
CA GLY A 60 21.42 -22.40 11.14
C GLY A 60 21.21 -22.96 12.56
N LEU A 61 22.26 -23.47 13.16
CA LEU A 61 22.32 -23.79 14.58
C LEU A 61 22.48 -22.49 15.39
N VAL A 62 21.47 -22.17 16.21
CA VAL A 62 21.50 -20.98 17.07
C VAL A 62 22.05 -21.34 18.43
N LEU A 63 23.24 -20.88 18.77
CA LEU A 63 23.84 -20.97 20.10
C LEU A 63 23.51 -19.71 20.89
N ARG A 64 22.84 -19.85 22.05
CA ARG A 64 22.64 -18.74 22.99
C ARG A 64 23.81 -18.66 23.94
N SER A 65 24.50 -17.53 23.97
CA SER A 65 25.52 -17.25 24.98
C SER A 65 24.86 -16.61 26.22
N THR A 66 24.98 -17.30 27.38
CA THR A 66 24.62 -16.75 28.68
C THR A 66 25.91 -16.35 29.37
N MET A 67 26.01 -15.12 29.84
CA MET A 67 27.11 -14.67 30.70
C MET A 67 26.70 -14.79 32.15
N THR A 68 27.38 -15.64 32.89
CA THR A 68 27.33 -15.61 34.38
C THR A 68 28.38 -14.64 34.88
N TRP A 69 27.93 -13.58 35.54
CA TRP A 69 28.80 -12.59 36.15
C TRP A 69 29.32 -13.11 37.48
N LEU A 70 30.63 -13.16 37.65
CA LEU A 70 31.31 -13.48 38.94
C LEU A 70 31.27 -12.23 39.86
N GLY A 71 30.08 -11.77 40.21
CA GLY A 71 29.84 -10.64 41.08
C GLY A 71 28.56 -10.83 41.90
N THR A 72 28.29 -9.95 42.85
CA THR A 72 27.17 -10.01 43.80
C THR A 72 25.76 -9.88 43.18
N TRP A 73 25.64 -9.94 41.84
CA TRP A 73 24.37 -9.88 41.10
C TRP A 73 24.26 -11.13 40.22
N GLU A 74 23.26 -11.95 40.48
CA GLU A 74 22.86 -13.08 39.62
C GLU A 74 21.75 -12.58 38.67
N PRO A 75 22.01 -12.44 37.35
CA PRO A 75 20.93 -12.23 36.38
C PRO A 75 20.01 -13.45 36.38
N PRO A 76 18.71 -13.30 36.14
CA PRO A 76 17.82 -14.43 35.95
C PRO A 76 18.41 -15.41 34.93
N SER A 77 18.36 -16.71 35.22
CA SER A 77 19.00 -17.80 34.43
C SER A 77 18.58 -17.86 32.96
N TRP A 78 17.59 -17.07 32.56
CA TRP A 78 17.06 -16.95 31.20
C TRP A 78 17.57 -15.67 30.46
N TRP A 79 18.44 -14.86 31.05
CA TRP A 79 18.94 -13.62 30.40
C TRP A 79 20.04 -13.93 29.40
N SER A 80 19.70 -13.90 28.13
CA SER A 80 20.64 -14.01 27.02
C SER A 80 20.85 -12.63 26.37
N PHE A 81 22.10 -12.18 26.20
CA PHE A 81 22.41 -10.89 25.57
C PHE A 81 22.93 -11.04 24.13
N GLY A 82 23.24 -12.26 23.68
CA GLY A 82 23.72 -12.48 22.33
C GLY A 82 23.27 -13.82 21.76
N ILE A 83 23.16 -13.87 20.44
CA ILE A 83 22.88 -15.05 19.65
C ILE A 83 24.02 -15.21 18.66
N TRP A 84 24.63 -16.39 18.66
CA TRP A 84 25.58 -16.79 17.65
C TRP A 84 24.91 -17.84 16.78
N SER A 85 24.81 -17.56 15.48
CA SER A 85 24.28 -18.52 14.53
C SER A 85 25.39 -18.97 13.59
N SER A 86 25.49 -20.27 13.38
CA SER A 86 26.39 -20.86 12.39
C SER A 86 25.51 -21.51 11.32
N CYS A 87 25.54 -20.96 10.12
CA CYS A 87 24.82 -21.49 8.99
C CYS A 87 25.77 -22.37 8.18
N SER A 88 25.54 -23.68 8.21
CA SER A 88 26.33 -24.66 7.46
C SER A 88 25.49 -25.48 6.46
N THR A 89 24.15 -25.30 6.51
CA THR A 89 23.21 -26.10 5.70
C THR A 89 22.09 -25.23 5.14
N THR A 90 21.57 -25.62 3.99
CA THR A 90 20.34 -25.09 3.40
C THR A 90 19.23 -26.14 3.43
N ALA A 91 17.98 -25.72 3.62
CA ALA A 91 16.82 -26.59 3.40
C ALA A 91 16.44 -26.53 1.91
N ARG A 92 16.25 -27.69 1.27
CA ARG A 92 15.60 -27.76 -0.04
C ARG A 92 14.09 -27.74 0.18
N GLU A 93 13.39 -26.87 -0.55
CA GLU A 93 11.96 -26.61 -0.31
C GLU A 93 11.04 -27.80 -0.63
N ALA A 94 11.42 -28.68 -1.58
CA ALA A 94 10.55 -29.75 -2.06
C ALA A 94 10.44 -30.97 -1.11
N ASP A 95 11.49 -31.30 -0.34
CA ASP A 95 11.51 -32.48 0.52
C ASP A 95 11.95 -32.20 1.97
N GLY A 96 12.32 -30.94 2.28
CA GLY A 96 12.83 -30.57 3.60
C GLY A 96 14.23 -31.10 3.92
N SER A 97 14.94 -31.68 2.96
CA SER A 97 16.30 -32.19 3.16
C SER A 97 17.30 -31.06 3.37
N LEU A 98 18.29 -31.30 4.25
CA LEU A 98 19.35 -30.35 4.57
C LEU A 98 20.60 -30.71 3.78
N GLN A 99 21.11 -29.76 3.01
CA GLN A 99 22.37 -29.89 2.26
C GLN A 99 23.41 -28.96 2.87
N GLN A 100 24.68 -29.40 2.92
CA GLN A 100 25.77 -28.56 3.41
C GLN A 100 26.01 -27.39 2.44
N LEU A 101 26.20 -26.19 3.00
CA LEU A 101 26.61 -25.03 2.22
C LEU A 101 28.07 -25.19 1.74
N PRO A 102 28.41 -24.65 0.55
CA PRO A 102 29.79 -24.65 0.05
C PRO A 102 30.77 -23.98 1.00
N GLN A 103 30.34 -22.94 1.68
CA GLN A 103 31.07 -22.23 2.71
C GLN A 103 30.26 -22.18 4.02
N ARG A 104 30.98 -22.23 5.14
CA ARG A 104 30.38 -22.04 6.46
C ARG A 104 30.29 -20.56 6.77
N HIS A 105 29.11 -20.13 7.21
CA HIS A 105 28.86 -18.76 7.62
C HIS A 105 28.62 -18.70 9.12
N VAL A 106 29.16 -17.66 9.76
CA VAL A 106 28.90 -17.37 11.17
C VAL A 106 28.34 -15.96 11.24
N ASP A 107 27.16 -15.86 11.85
CA ASP A 107 26.52 -14.60 12.13
C ASP A 107 26.38 -14.42 13.64
N THR A 108 26.51 -13.19 14.13
CA THR A 108 26.37 -12.87 15.55
C THR A 108 25.39 -11.72 15.71
N GLY A 109 24.38 -11.90 16.53
CA GLY A 109 23.44 -10.87 16.92
C GLY A 109 23.51 -10.61 18.43
N MET A 110 23.57 -9.34 18.83
CA MET A 110 23.66 -8.96 20.23
C MET A 110 22.70 -7.82 20.56
N GLY A 111 21.94 -7.94 21.67
CA GLY A 111 21.07 -6.88 22.16
C GLY A 111 21.90 -5.73 22.74
N LEU A 112 21.97 -4.58 22.05
CA LEU A 112 22.69 -3.38 22.50
C LEU A 112 22.29 -3.00 23.93
N GLU A 113 20.99 -2.88 24.20
CA GLU A 113 20.44 -2.46 25.48
C GLU A 113 20.82 -3.42 26.62
N ARG A 114 20.82 -4.73 26.32
CA ARG A 114 21.21 -5.75 27.30
C ARG A 114 22.70 -5.70 27.58
N LEU A 115 23.52 -5.52 26.54
CA LEU A 115 24.95 -5.39 26.69
C LEU A 115 25.30 -4.15 27.53
N VAL A 116 24.68 -3.01 27.24
CA VAL A 116 24.89 -1.74 27.96
C VAL A 116 24.47 -1.89 29.45
N ALA A 117 23.34 -2.58 29.70
CA ALA A 117 22.91 -2.81 31.09
C ALA A 117 23.96 -3.62 31.89
N VAL A 118 24.56 -4.64 31.27
CA VAL A 118 25.65 -5.43 31.88
C VAL A 118 26.89 -4.56 32.12
N LEU A 119 27.32 -3.79 31.12
CA LEU A 119 28.49 -2.92 31.21
C LEU A 119 28.34 -1.83 32.28
N GLN A 120 27.14 -1.30 32.46
CA GLN A 120 26.83 -0.28 33.48
C GLN A 120 26.40 -0.87 34.83
N GLY A 121 26.39 -2.18 35.00
CA GLY A 121 26.00 -2.86 36.24
C GLY A 121 24.55 -2.61 36.64
N LYS A 122 23.64 -2.39 35.66
CA LYS A 122 22.22 -2.10 35.88
C LYS A 122 21.39 -3.38 35.86
N ARG A 123 20.32 -3.41 36.67
CA ARG A 123 19.38 -4.55 36.72
C ARG A 123 18.35 -4.55 35.61
N SER A 124 18.04 -3.40 35.06
CA SER A 124 17.11 -3.22 33.95
C SER A 124 17.78 -2.46 32.83
N THR A 125 17.41 -2.76 31.57
CA THR A 125 17.83 -2.03 30.38
C THR A 125 17.34 -0.57 30.44
N TYR A 126 16.19 -0.33 31.10
CA TYR A 126 15.60 0.99 31.28
C TYR A 126 16.32 1.88 32.29
N ASP A 127 17.21 1.31 33.12
CA ASP A 127 18.01 2.07 34.09
C ASP A 127 19.35 2.57 33.50
N THR A 128 19.60 2.28 32.22
CA THR A 128 20.81 2.69 31.48
C THR A 128 20.70 4.13 30.96
N ASP A 129 21.81 4.69 30.56
CA ASP A 129 21.90 6.02 29.94
C ASP A 129 21.20 6.07 28.56
N LEU A 130 20.91 4.94 27.93
CA LEU A 130 20.09 4.86 26.72
C LEU A 130 18.62 5.25 26.93
N PHE A 131 18.08 5.03 28.13
CA PHE A 131 16.66 5.26 28.44
C PHE A 131 16.44 6.34 29.49
N SER A 132 17.35 6.51 30.47
CA SER A 132 17.15 7.45 31.59
C SER A 132 16.84 8.88 31.13
N PRO A 133 17.48 9.46 30.09
CA PRO A 133 17.14 10.78 29.58
C PRO A 133 15.68 10.86 29.06
N LEU A 134 15.23 9.83 28.33
CA LEU A 134 13.86 9.74 27.82
C LEU A 134 12.83 9.59 28.93
N LEU A 135 13.08 8.72 29.92
CA LEU A 135 12.19 8.54 31.08
C LEU A 135 12.05 9.84 31.89
N ASN A 136 13.14 10.60 32.05
CA ASN A 136 13.11 11.90 32.66
C ASN A 136 12.32 12.93 31.86
N ALA A 137 12.50 12.97 30.55
CA ALA A 137 11.76 13.86 29.64
C ALA A 137 10.26 13.54 29.66
N ILE A 138 9.90 12.26 29.69
CA ILE A 138 8.50 11.81 29.81
C ILE A 138 7.91 12.29 31.15
N HIS A 139 8.63 12.11 32.23
CA HIS A 139 8.18 12.59 33.54
C HIS A 139 7.92 14.10 33.56
N GLN A 140 8.86 14.89 33.04
CA GLN A 140 8.73 16.33 32.98
C GLN A 140 7.55 16.81 32.14
N GLY A 141 7.25 16.10 31.05
CA GLY A 141 6.19 16.47 30.10
C GLY A 141 4.80 15.97 30.44
N CYS A 142 4.64 14.97 31.30
CA CYS A 142 3.34 14.32 31.56
C CYS A 142 2.74 14.61 32.95
N GLY A 143 3.51 15.08 33.88
CA GLY A 143 3.02 15.37 35.25
C GLY A 143 2.56 14.16 36.08
N VAL A 144 2.87 12.93 35.61
CA VAL A 144 2.59 11.67 36.33
C VAL A 144 3.77 11.32 37.25
N PRO A 145 3.57 10.42 38.26
CA PRO A 145 4.67 9.97 39.13
C PRO A 145 5.88 9.50 38.34
N PRO A 146 7.12 9.69 38.81
CA PRO A 146 8.32 9.27 38.12
C PRO A 146 8.37 7.74 37.93
N TYR A 147 9.08 7.31 36.90
CA TYR A 147 9.32 5.89 36.66
C TYR A 147 9.95 5.20 37.86
N SER A 148 9.37 4.11 38.32
CA SER A 148 9.80 3.37 39.48
C SER A 148 10.24 1.94 39.24
N GLY A 149 10.20 1.46 37.99
CA GLY A 149 10.64 0.13 37.59
C GLY A 149 9.69 -1.03 37.95
N ARG A 150 8.45 -0.76 38.30
CA ARG A 150 7.44 -1.77 38.67
C ARG A 150 7.05 -2.58 37.41
N VAL A 151 6.73 -3.85 37.61
CA VAL A 151 6.33 -4.80 36.57
C VAL A 151 5.14 -5.65 36.97
N GLY A 152 4.37 -6.10 36.04
CA GLY A 152 3.20 -6.97 36.26
C GLY A 152 2.16 -6.35 37.18
N ALA A 153 1.64 -7.12 38.13
CA ALA A 153 0.60 -6.68 39.07
C ALA A 153 1.03 -5.55 40.03
N ALA A 154 2.32 -5.30 40.20
CA ALA A 154 2.85 -4.22 40.98
C ALA A 154 2.79 -2.84 40.28
N ASP A 155 2.58 -2.81 38.97
CA ASP A 155 2.44 -1.60 38.16
C ASP A 155 0.97 -1.21 38.06
N GLU A 156 0.44 -0.68 39.18
CA GLU A 156 -0.95 -0.20 39.22
C GLU A 156 -1.20 0.94 38.22
N GLY A 157 -2.25 0.78 37.40
CA GLY A 157 -2.59 1.73 36.37
C GLY A 157 -1.63 1.71 35.14
N HIS A 158 -0.71 0.75 35.07
CA HIS A 158 0.23 0.56 33.95
C HIS A 158 1.11 1.77 33.63
N ILE A 159 1.43 2.58 34.64
CA ILE A 159 2.21 3.83 34.47
C ILE A 159 3.65 3.48 34.05
N ASP A 160 4.34 2.59 34.80
CA ASP A 160 5.71 2.21 34.47
C ASP A 160 5.80 1.46 33.10
N THR A 161 4.77 0.68 32.78
CA THR A 161 4.63 0.05 31.44
C THR A 161 4.50 1.12 30.36
N ALA A 162 3.71 2.17 30.59
CA ALA A 162 3.56 3.26 29.63
C ALA A 162 4.86 4.04 29.41
N TYR A 163 5.63 4.29 30.48
CA TYR A 163 6.97 4.89 30.37
C TYR A 163 7.88 4.05 29.44
N ARG A 164 7.94 2.74 29.69
CA ARG A 164 8.76 1.83 28.87
C ARG A 164 8.33 1.81 27.42
N VAL A 165 7.02 1.68 27.17
CA VAL A 165 6.46 1.67 25.81
C VAL A 165 6.78 2.95 25.07
N VAL A 166 6.54 4.12 25.67
CA VAL A 166 6.77 5.41 25.02
C VAL A 166 8.26 5.62 24.73
N ALA A 167 9.14 5.35 25.71
CA ALA A 167 10.58 5.52 25.55
C ALA A 167 11.17 4.59 24.48
N ASP A 168 10.78 3.32 24.47
CA ASP A 168 11.25 2.34 23.49
C ASP A 168 10.73 2.65 22.09
N HIS A 169 9.44 2.97 21.99
CA HIS A 169 8.80 3.20 20.70
C HIS A 169 9.28 4.49 20.03
N ILE A 170 9.51 5.58 20.77
CA ILE A 170 10.01 6.82 20.17
C ILE A 170 11.46 6.67 19.65
N ARG A 171 12.30 5.88 20.33
CA ARG A 171 13.61 5.50 19.82
C ARG A 171 13.50 4.73 18.52
N THR A 172 12.69 3.66 18.51
CA THR A 172 12.45 2.82 17.32
C THR A 172 11.95 3.65 16.15
N LEU A 173 10.95 4.51 16.37
CA LEU A 173 10.40 5.41 15.35
C LEU A 173 11.49 6.34 14.79
N SER A 174 12.26 6.96 15.67
CA SER A 174 13.30 7.92 15.26
C SER A 174 14.37 7.27 14.39
N VAL A 175 14.88 6.11 14.80
CA VAL A 175 15.91 5.36 14.04
C VAL A 175 15.35 4.87 12.70
N CYS A 176 14.17 4.21 12.68
CA CYS A 176 13.58 3.70 11.44
C CYS A 176 13.26 4.82 10.44
N ILE A 177 12.77 5.98 10.91
CA ILE A 177 12.49 7.11 10.02
C ILE A 177 13.80 7.73 9.50
N ALA A 178 14.85 7.79 10.33
CA ALA A 178 16.17 8.24 9.89
C ALA A 178 16.73 7.35 8.77
N ASP A 179 16.54 6.02 8.87
CA ASP A 179 16.92 5.02 7.88
C ASP A 179 16.00 4.98 6.64
N GLY A 180 15.02 5.90 6.56
CA GLY A 180 14.14 6.04 5.39
C GLY A 180 12.82 5.27 5.44
N VAL A 181 12.53 4.51 6.51
CA VAL A 181 11.25 3.81 6.69
C VAL A 181 10.25 4.77 7.32
N SER A 182 9.22 5.19 6.59
CA SER A 182 8.14 6.05 7.12
C SER A 182 6.89 5.23 7.46
N PRO A 183 6.08 5.66 8.46
CA PRO A 183 4.82 4.99 8.79
C PRO A 183 3.89 4.87 7.57
N GLY A 184 3.38 3.66 7.28
CA GLY A 184 2.64 3.39 6.04
C GLY A 184 1.50 2.40 6.18
N MET A 185 1.08 1.81 5.04
CA MET A 185 -0.13 0.98 4.94
C MET A 185 0.17 -0.51 4.72
N THR A 186 1.39 -0.88 4.34
CA THR A 186 1.79 -2.27 4.02
C THR A 186 3.22 -2.53 4.46
N GLY A 187 3.57 -3.79 4.74
CA GLY A 187 4.92 -4.23 5.06
C GLY A 187 5.51 -3.59 6.33
N ALA A 188 6.81 -3.36 6.36
CA ALA A 188 7.52 -2.71 7.47
C ALA A 188 6.96 -1.32 7.84
N PRO A 189 6.59 -0.43 6.88
CA PRO A 189 5.88 0.81 7.17
C PRO A 189 4.59 0.66 7.98
N LEU A 190 3.82 -0.41 7.77
CA LEU A 190 2.60 -0.67 8.55
C LEU A 190 2.93 -1.02 9.99
N VAL A 191 3.95 -1.86 10.21
CA VAL A 191 4.41 -2.21 11.56
C VAL A 191 4.88 -0.96 12.30
N LEU A 192 5.67 -0.11 11.63
CA LEU A 192 6.14 1.16 12.21
C LEU A 192 4.97 2.07 12.60
N ARG A 193 3.94 2.13 11.77
CA ARG A 193 2.72 2.88 12.07
C ARG A 193 1.94 2.30 13.26
N GLN A 194 1.90 1.00 13.43
CA GLN A 194 1.29 0.35 14.59
C GLN A 194 2.05 0.68 15.88
N ILE A 195 3.39 0.68 15.84
CA ILE A 195 4.25 1.09 16.95
C ILE A 195 3.97 2.55 17.36
N LEU A 196 3.90 3.46 16.38
CA LEU A 196 3.56 4.85 16.64
C LEU A 196 2.20 4.99 17.31
N ARG A 197 1.16 4.35 16.78
CA ARG A 197 -0.20 4.44 17.32
C ARG A 197 -0.31 3.86 18.72
N ARG A 198 0.47 2.83 19.02
CA ARG A 198 0.58 2.29 20.37
C ARG A 198 1.23 3.31 21.32
N ALA A 199 2.31 3.96 20.91
CA ALA A 199 2.96 5.03 21.69
C ALA A 199 2.00 6.20 21.96
N VAL A 200 1.26 6.67 20.93
CA VAL A 200 0.24 7.73 21.06
C VAL A 200 -0.81 7.38 22.11
N ARG A 201 -1.30 6.15 22.10
CA ARG A 201 -2.31 5.73 23.08
C ARG A 201 -1.75 5.76 24.50
N PHE A 202 -0.59 5.13 24.73
CA PHE A 202 0.00 5.08 26.08
C PHE A 202 0.37 6.47 26.59
N SER A 203 0.91 7.34 25.73
CA SER A 203 1.23 8.72 26.13
C SER A 203 -0.03 9.52 26.50
N THR A 204 -1.09 9.42 25.70
CA THR A 204 -2.29 10.24 25.88
C THR A 204 -3.22 9.69 26.96
N GLU A 205 -3.45 8.37 26.98
CA GLU A 205 -4.47 7.77 27.85
C GLU A 205 -3.92 7.41 29.24
N VAL A 206 -2.70 6.87 29.32
CA VAL A 206 -2.10 6.44 30.58
C VAL A 206 -1.28 7.57 31.20
N LEU A 207 -0.34 8.16 30.44
CA LEU A 207 0.54 9.20 30.94
C LEU A 207 -0.09 10.60 30.90
N LYS A 208 -1.29 10.77 30.32
CA LYS A 208 -2.01 12.05 30.23
C LYS A 208 -1.23 13.15 29.51
N ALA A 209 -0.35 12.80 28.60
CA ALA A 209 0.46 13.74 27.85
C ALA A 209 -0.40 14.65 26.95
N PRO A 210 0.02 15.90 26.72
CA PRO A 210 -0.66 16.80 25.79
C PRO A 210 -0.45 16.33 24.33
N PRO A 211 -1.34 16.71 23.38
CA PRO A 211 -1.14 16.46 21.96
C PRO A 211 0.19 17.06 21.46
N GLY A 212 0.91 16.32 20.59
CA GLY A 212 2.22 16.71 20.07
C GLY A 212 3.40 16.29 20.97
N PHE A 213 3.11 15.61 22.07
CA PHE A 213 4.12 15.23 23.05
C PHE A 213 5.16 14.26 22.49
N LEU A 214 4.76 13.27 21.67
CA LEU A 214 5.71 12.31 21.11
C LEU A 214 6.75 12.99 20.23
N GLY A 215 6.34 13.95 19.41
CA GLY A 215 7.26 14.75 18.60
C GLY A 215 8.29 15.52 19.43
N SER A 216 7.93 15.97 20.64
CA SER A 216 8.83 16.68 21.53
C SER A 216 9.91 15.81 22.17
N LEU A 217 9.78 14.48 22.14
CA LEU A 217 10.78 13.54 22.64
C LEU A 217 11.87 13.22 21.60
N VAL A 218 11.65 13.52 20.31
CA VAL A 218 12.62 13.26 19.22
C VAL A 218 13.97 13.93 19.48
N PRO A 219 14.05 15.20 19.91
CA PRO A 219 15.36 15.83 20.22
C PRO A 219 16.13 15.09 21.30
N VAL A 220 15.48 14.50 22.30
CA VAL A 220 16.15 13.71 23.35
C VAL A 220 16.76 12.43 22.78
N VAL A 221 16.09 11.78 21.81
CA VAL A 221 16.66 10.63 21.09
C VAL A 221 17.87 11.05 20.28
N VAL A 222 17.77 12.20 19.59
CA VAL A 222 18.88 12.74 18.79
C VAL A 222 20.08 13.09 19.67
N GLU A 223 19.88 13.67 20.85
CA GLU A 223 20.93 13.97 21.82
C GLU A 223 21.61 12.68 22.33
N THR A 224 20.83 11.64 22.63
CA THR A 224 21.34 10.39 23.19
C THR A 224 22.08 9.54 22.16
N LEU A 225 21.58 9.45 20.93
CA LEU A 225 22.06 8.52 19.91
C LEU A 225 22.73 9.20 18.70
N GLY A 226 22.52 10.49 18.50
CA GLY A 226 22.97 11.20 17.28
C GLY A 226 24.48 11.28 17.09
N ALA A 227 25.27 11.12 18.16
CA ALA A 227 26.73 11.02 18.03
C ALA A 227 27.18 9.71 17.36
N ALA A 228 26.45 8.60 17.63
CA ALA A 228 26.69 7.29 17.02
C ALA A 228 25.97 7.13 15.66
N TYR A 229 24.83 7.80 15.47
CA TYR A 229 23.98 7.73 14.30
C TYR A 229 23.72 9.13 13.73
N PRO A 230 24.63 9.69 12.91
CA PRO A 230 24.52 11.06 12.39
C PRO A 230 23.23 11.33 11.57
N GLU A 231 22.61 10.28 11.03
CA GLU A 231 21.35 10.33 10.27
C GLU A 231 20.20 10.89 11.12
N LEU A 232 20.23 10.64 12.43
CA LEU A 232 19.27 11.19 13.36
C LEU A 232 19.33 12.71 13.45
N GLN A 233 20.54 13.27 13.51
CA GLN A 233 20.76 14.71 13.53
C GLN A 233 20.31 15.35 12.20
N LYS A 234 20.70 14.75 11.07
CA LYS A 234 20.36 15.23 9.73
C LYS A 234 18.86 15.26 9.47
N ASN A 235 18.11 14.29 10.02
CA ASN A 235 16.68 14.11 9.75
C ASN A 235 15.77 14.52 10.93
N SER A 236 16.27 15.19 11.96
CA SER A 236 15.55 15.52 13.21
C SER A 236 14.20 16.20 12.95
N ASP A 237 14.17 17.24 12.11
CA ASP A 237 12.95 18.00 11.80
C ASP A 237 11.93 17.14 11.03
N LYS A 238 12.41 16.31 10.11
CA LYS A 238 11.58 15.38 9.33
C LYS A 238 10.93 14.34 10.25
N ILE A 239 11.69 13.77 11.18
CA ILE A 239 11.20 12.78 12.15
C ILE A 239 10.13 13.42 13.03
N THR A 240 10.40 14.60 13.60
CA THR A 240 9.47 15.34 14.46
C THR A 240 8.16 15.65 13.72
N SER A 241 8.23 16.13 12.46
CA SER A 241 7.04 16.43 11.65
C SER A 241 6.20 15.17 11.40
N LEU A 242 6.81 14.06 10.95
CA LEU A 242 6.11 12.82 10.65
C LEU A 242 5.43 12.22 11.89
N VAL A 243 6.13 12.21 13.02
CA VAL A 243 5.58 11.70 14.29
C VAL A 243 4.40 12.55 14.75
N SER A 244 4.54 13.89 14.78
CA SER A 244 3.51 14.81 15.25
C SER A 244 2.26 14.80 14.38
N GLU A 245 2.41 14.65 13.07
CA GLU A 245 1.29 14.63 12.12
C GLU A 245 0.48 13.33 12.20
N ASP A 246 1.14 12.16 12.28
CA ASP A 246 0.41 10.89 12.45
C ASP A 246 -0.19 10.78 13.86
N GLU A 247 0.46 11.35 14.89
CA GLU A 247 -0.10 11.51 16.23
C GLU A 247 -1.43 12.30 16.18
N ALA A 248 -1.43 13.49 15.57
CA ALA A 248 -2.62 14.32 15.47
C ALA A 248 -3.74 13.63 14.67
N ALA A 249 -3.41 12.99 13.56
CA ALA A 249 -4.36 12.23 12.74
C ALA A 249 -4.96 11.04 13.51
N PHE A 250 -4.13 10.32 14.27
CA PHE A 250 -4.57 9.16 15.02
C PHE A 250 -5.42 9.53 16.24
N LEU A 251 -5.13 10.62 16.94
CA LEU A 251 -5.96 11.09 18.05
C LEU A 251 -7.42 11.31 17.63
N GLY A 252 -7.64 11.89 16.45
CA GLY A 252 -8.98 12.03 15.88
C GLY A 252 -9.65 10.69 15.57
N SER A 253 -8.88 9.70 15.09
CA SER A 253 -9.38 8.35 14.83
C SER A 253 -9.71 7.59 16.12
N LEU A 254 -8.86 7.70 17.14
CA LEU A 254 -9.03 7.07 18.44
C LEU A 254 -10.33 7.55 19.14
N GLN A 255 -10.60 8.86 19.11
CA GLN A 255 -11.85 9.42 19.65
C GLN A 255 -13.09 8.89 18.94
N ARG A 256 -13.05 8.75 17.60
CA ARG A 256 -14.15 8.17 16.83
C ARG A 256 -14.33 6.68 17.15
N GLY A 257 -13.23 5.93 17.25
CA GLY A 257 -13.26 4.51 17.59
C GLY A 257 -13.85 4.24 18.95
N ARG A 258 -13.49 5.03 19.98
CA ARG A 258 -14.10 4.96 21.32
C ARG A 258 -15.62 5.12 21.26
N ARG A 259 -16.11 6.12 20.54
CA ARG A 259 -17.56 6.32 20.39
C ARG A 259 -18.26 5.12 19.74
N VAL A 260 -17.62 4.45 18.78
CA VAL A 260 -18.15 3.23 18.15
C VAL A 260 -18.17 2.09 19.16
N ILE A 261 -17.07 1.85 19.86
CA ILE A 261 -16.98 0.82 20.92
C ILE A 261 -18.03 1.04 22.00
N ASP A 262 -18.15 2.26 22.55
CA ASP A 262 -19.13 2.60 23.60
C ASP A 262 -20.59 2.38 23.14
N ARG A 263 -20.92 2.74 21.90
CA ARG A 263 -22.25 2.51 21.32
C ARG A 263 -22.54 1.04 21.13
N THR A 264 -21.53 0.27 20.71
CA THR A 264 -21.70 -1.17 20.50
C THR A 264 -21.89 -1.87 21.85
N ILE A 265 -21.07 -1.57 22.84
CA ILE A 265 -21.20 -2.14 24.22
C ILE A 265 -22.57 -1.83 24.82
N LYS A 266 -23.11 -0.62 24.64
CA LYS A 266 -24.45 -0.26 25.14
C LYS A 266 -25.60 -1.09 24.51
N ARG A 267 -25.36 -1.75 23.39
CA ARG A 267 -26.33 -2.59 22.68
C ARG A 267 -26.15 -4.08 22.98
N LEU A 268 -25.04 -4.48 23.58
CA LEU A 268 -24.73 -5.86 23.95
C LEU A 268 -25.43 -6.23 25.28
N GLY A 269 -25.85 -7.48 25.38
CA GLY A 269 -26.31 -8.08 26.63
C GLY A 269 -25.14 -8.38 27.56
N PRO A 270 -25.39 -8.69 28.84
CA PRO A 270 -24.34 -8.89 29.85
C PRO A 270 -23.35 -10.00 29.56
N SER A 271 -23.69 -10.94 28.68
CA SER A 271 -22.89 -12.14 28.34
C SER A 271 -22.45 -12.15 26.87
N ASP A 272 -22.76 -11.10 26.09
CA ASP A 272 -22.46 -11.08 24.67
C ASP A 272 -21.00 -10.73 24.42
N LEU A 273 -20.40 -11.40 23.43
CA LEU A 273 -19.06 -11.06 22.94
C LEU A 273 -19.13 -9.80 22.07
N PHE A 274 -18.07 -9.00 22.06
CA PHE A 274 -17.97 -7.86 21.15
C PHE A 274 -17.84 -8.36 19.70
N PRO A 275 -18.70 -7.92 18.75
CA PRO A 275 -18.73 -8.44 17.40
C PRO A 275 -17.39 -8.29 16.66
N ALA A 276 -16.95 -9.38 16.05
CA ALA A 276 -15.70 -9.42 15.26
C ALA A 276 -15.72 -8.43 14.10
N GLU A 277 -16.87 -8.29 13.40
CA GLU A 277 -17.02 -7.39 12.24
C GLU A 277 -16.80 -5.92 12.63
N VAL A 278 -17.28 -5.52 13.81
CA VAL A 278 -17.06 -4.15 14.30
C VAL A 278 -15.59 -3.93 14.64
N ALA A 279 -14.96 -4.86 15.36
CA ALA A 279 -13.54 -4.79 15.69
C ALA A 279 -12.67 -4.77 14.41
N TRP A 280 -13.01 -5.62 13.44
CA TRP A 280 -12.35 -5.68 12.14
C TRP A 280 -12.48 -4.36 11.38
N SER A 281 -13.68 -3.78 11.33
CA SER A 281 -13.91 -2.50 10.65
C SER A 281 -13.13 -1.34 11.30
N LEU A 282 -12.94 -1.36 12.62
CA LEU A 282 -12.12 -0.37 13.33
C LEU A 282 -10.63 -0.48 12.95
N SER A 283 -10.15 -1.69 12.64
CA SER A 283 -8.74 -1.94 12.31
C SER A 283 -8.38 -1.63 10.86
N LEU A 284 -9.35 -1.64 9.95
CA LEU A 284 -9.11 -1.40 8.53
C LEU A 284 -8.52 -0.01 8.28
N SER A 285 -7.45 0.03 7.49
CA SER A 285 -6.71 1.25 7.16
C SER A 285 -7.54 2.29 6.41
N GLY A 286 -8.56 1.86 5.68
CA GLY A 286 -9.50 2.74 4.98
C GLY A 286 -10.56 3.39 5.87
N HIS A 287 -10.71 2.93 7.13
CA HIS A 287 -11.67 3.46 8.11
C HIS A 287 -10.97 4.24 9.21
N LEU A 288 -10.72 3.61 10.36
CA LEU A 288 -10.08 4.26 11.51
C LEU A 288 -8.65 3.79 11.75
N GLY A 289 -8.31 2.57 11.29
CA GLY A 289 -6.97 2.00 11.36
C GLY A 289 -6.46 1.85 12.79
N ILE A 290 -7.32 1.50 13.73
CA ILE A 290 -6.94 1.26 15.13
C ILE A 290 -6.39 -0.17 15.20
N PRO A 291 -5.14 -0.39 15.63
CA PRO A 291 -4.59 -1.74 15.77
C PRO A 291 -5.49 -2.66 16.60
N LEU A 292 -5.65 -3.92 16.19
CA LEU A 292 -6.56 -4.87 16.86
C LEU A 292 -6.16 -5.15 18.30
N ASP A 293 -4.85 -5.15 18.60
CA ASP A 293 -4.34 -5.27 19.96
C ASP A 293 -4.80 -4.11 20.85
N LEU A 294 -4.90 -2.89 20.31
CA LEU A 294 -5.45 -1.73 21.00
C LEU A 294 -6.97 -1.84 21.19
N VAL A 295 -7.70 -2.34 20.19
CA VAL A 295 -9.15 -2.60 20.33
C VAL A 295 -9.39 -3.63 21.44
N LYS A 296 -8.62 -4.72 21.46
CA LYS A 296 -8.70 -5.75 22.50
C LYS A 296 -8.45 -5.17 23.90
N LEU A 297 -7.40 -4.39 24.05
CA LEU A 297 -7.05 -3.75 25.32
C LEU A 297 -8.14 -2.76 25.79
N MET A 298 -8.75 -1.99 24.87
CA MET A 298 -9.86 -1.09 25.18
C MET A 298 -11.14 -1.83 25.62
N LEU A 299 -11.35 -3.04 25.13
CA LEU A 299 -12.47 -3.90 25.53
C LEU A 299 -12.20 -4.57 26.88
N GLU A 300 -10.97 -5.04 27.12
CA GLU A 300 -10.53 -5.60 28.41
C GLU A 300 -10.69 -4.59 29.55
N GLU A 301 -10.35 -3.31 29.33
CA GLU A 301 -10.57 -2.21 30.30
C GLU A 301 -12.05 -2.03 30.65
N LYS A 302 -12.98 -2.45 29.79
CA LYS A 302 -14.44 -2.37 30.00
C LYS A 302 -15.06 -3.71 30.42
N GLY A 303 -14.24 -4.73 30.65
CA GLY A 303 -14.68 -6.07 31.03
C GLY A 303 -15.45 -6.83 29.94
N VAL A 304 -15.29 -6.45 28.67
CA VAL A 304 -15.98 -7.05 27.51
C VAL A 304 -15.02 -7.94 26.74
N GLN A 305 -15.43 -9.18 26.47
CA GLN A 305 -14.64 -10.12 25.67
C GLN A 305 -14.89 -9.94 24.18
N LEU A 306 -13.85 -10.13 23.37
CA LEU A 306 -13.89 -10.03 21.92
C LEU A 306 -14.14 -11.40 21.28
N ASP A 307 -14.96 -11.45 20.24
CA ASP A 307 -15.13 -12.65 19.40
C ASP A 307 -13.87 -12.90 18.55
N THR A 308 -12.90 -13.60 19.16
CA THR A 308 -11.63 -13.95 18.51
C THR A 308 -11.79 -14.95 17.38
N ALA A 309 -12.74 -15.92 17.50
CA ALA A 309 -13.01 -16.90 16.47
C ALA A 309 -13.64 -16.24 15.21
N GLY A 310 -14.50 -15.25 15.40
CA GLY A 310 -15.03 -14.42 14.34
C GLY A 310 -13.93 -13.60 13.62
N LEU A 311 -13.00 -13.04 14.38
CA LEU A 311 -11.85 -12.31 13.81
C LEU A 311 -10.94 -13.19 12.96
N GLU A 312 -10.63 -14.40 13.40
CA GLU A 312 -9.84 -15.35 12.62
C GLU A 312 -10.53 -15.72 11.30
N ARG A 313 -11.84 -15.95 11.32
CA ARG A 313 -12.64 -16.19 10.11
C ARG A 313 -12.59 -15.01 9.14
N LEU A 314 -12.73 -13.78 9.64
CA LEU A 314 -12.66 -12.56 8.83
C LEU A 314 -11.26 -12.36 8.24
N ALA A 315 -10.20 -12.62 9.01
CA ALA A 315 -8.82 -12.55 8.54
C ALA A 315 -8.55 -13.57 7.43
N GLN A 316 -9.03 -14.81 7.58
CA GLN A 316 -8.92 -15.84 6.56
C GLN A 316 -9.73 -15.49 5.29
N ALA A 317 -10.97 -14.99 5.46
CA ALA A 317 -11.79 -14.56 4.34
C ALA A 317 -11.16 -13.40 3.57
N GLU A 318 -10.57 -12.44 4.29
CA GLU A 318 -9.85 -11.32 3.66
C GLU A 318 -8.57 -11.77 2.94
N ALA A 319 -7.83 -12.71 3.53
CA ALA A 319 -6.67 -13.30 2.88
C ALA A 319 -7.06 -14.04 1.59
N GLN A 320 -8.15 -14.82 1.61
CA GLN A 320 -8.70 -15.48 0.43
C GLN A 320 -9.24 -14.47 -0.60
N HIS A 321 -9.92 -13.41 -0.15
CA HIS A 321 -10.43 -12.35 -1.01
C HIS A 321 -9.30 -11.54 -1.64
N ARG A 322 -8.23 -11.28 -0.90
CA ARG A 322 -7.00 -10.66 -1.44
C ARG A 322 -6.31 -11.57 -2.44
N ALA A 323 -6.28 -12.85 -2.22
CA ALA A 323 -5.76 -13.83 -3.17
C ALA A 323 -6.61 -13.91 -4.47
N GLN A 324 -7.92 -13.62 -4.39
CA GLN A 324 -8.85 -13.68 -5.53
C GLN A 324 -9.05 -12.35 -6.27
N HIS A 325 -8.92 -11.19 -5.57
CA HIS A 325 -9.31 -9.85 -6.08
C HIS A 325 -8.17 -8.82 -6.16
N LEU A 326 -7.07 -9.04 -5.49
CA LEU A 326 -5.87 -8.56 -6.12
C LEU A 326 -5.81 -9.38 -7.40
N ASN A 327 -5.90 -8.68 -8.57
CA ASN A 327 -5.16 -9.20 -9.70
C ASN A 327 -3.87 -9.71 -9.07
N PRO A 328 -3.59 -10.97 -9.08
CA PRO A 328 -2.26 -11.37 -8.80
C PRO A 328 -1.48 -10.50 -9.79
N GLU A 329 -0.61 -9.59 -9.36
CA GLU A 329 0.67 -9.58 -10.04
C GLU A 329 0.91 -11.06 -10.18
N PRO A 330 0.88 -11.63 -11.40
CA PRO A 330 0.78 -13.07 -11.56
C PRO A 330 1.72 -13.59 -10.53
N VAL A 331 1.21 -14.43 -9.60
CA VAL A 331 2.05 -15.09 -8.60
C VAL A 331 3.21 -15.46 -9.46
N GLN A 332 4.34 -14.78 -9.27
CA GLN A 332 5.48 -15.06 -10.11
C GLN A 332 5.57 -16.54 -9.88
N GLU A 333 5.14 -17.34 -10.85
CA GLU A 333 5.35 -18.78 -10.79
C GLU A 333 6.81 -18.82 -10.41
N GLU A 334 7.13 -19.34 -9.24
CA GLU A 334 8.47 -19.22 -8.69
C GLU A 334 9.39 -19.65 -9.81
N GLY A 335 10.00 -18.64 -10.45
CA GLY A 335 10.76 -18.85 -11.68
C GLY A 335 11.94 -19.72 -11.27
N LEU A 336 12.40 -20.54 -12.16
CA LEU A 336 13.57 -21.37 -11.92
C LEU A 336 14.68 -20.48 -11.40
N CYS A 337 15.12 -20.65 -10.16
CA CYS A 337 16.21 -19.87 -9.57
C CYS A 337 17.40 -20.80 -9.32
N LEU A 338 18.60 -20.32 -9.68
CA LEU A 338 19.83 -21.04 -9.35
C LEU A 338 20.08 -20.89 -7.85
N ASP A 339 20.20 -22.00 -7.15
CA ASP A 339 20.58 -22.00 -5.74
C ASP A 339 22.09 -21.70 -5.55
N VAL A 340 22.49 -21.48 -4.31
CA VAL A 340 23.87 -21.17 -3.96
C VAL A 340 24.84 -22.29 -4.41
N HIS A 341 24.38 -23.53 -4.42
CA HIS A 341 25.21 -24.69 -4.80
C HIS A 341 25.42 -24.73 -6.32
N ALA A 342 24.39 -24.42 -7.10
CA ALA A 342 24.50 -24.31 -8.55
C ALA A 342 25.45 -23.18 -8.96
N LEU A 343 25.39 -22.03 -8.29
CA LEU A 343 26.30 -20.90 -8.53
C LEU A 343 27.74 -21.24 -8.16
N GLU A 344 27.97 -21.87 -7.01
CA GLU A 344 29.32 -22.31 -6.60
C GLU A 344 29.90 -23.35 -7.56
N GLU A 345 29.09 -24.28 -8.03
CA GLU A 345 29.52 -25.28 -9.02
C GLU A 345 29.93 -24.62 -10.34
N LEU A 346 29.17 -23.61 -10.83
CA LEU A 346 29.53 -22.83 -12.00
C LEU A 346 30.86 -22.09 -11.81
N HIS A 347 31.09 -21.47 -10.65
CA HIS A 347 32.37 -20.81 -10.33
C HIS A 347 33.52 -21.83 -10.25
N ARG A 348 33.29 -23.01 -9.65
CA ARG A 348 34.27 -24.06 -9.52
C ARG A 348 34.66 -24.65 -10.87
N GLN A 349 33.73 -24.74 -11.80
CA GLN A 349 33.94 -25.16 -13.18
C GLN A 349 34.63 -24.07 -14.03
N GLY A 350 34.76 -22.85 -13.50
CA GLY A 350 35.32 -21.72 -14.24
C GLY A 350 34.44 -21.23 -15.37
N VAL A 351 33.11 -21.42 -15.27
CA VAL A 351 32.17 -20.92 -16.26
C VAL A 351 32.16 -19.38 -16.19
N PRO A 352 32.41 -18.67 -17.31
CA PRO A 352 32.41 -17.21 -17.30
C PRO A 352 30.99 -16.66 -17.12
N PRO A 353 30.82 -15.47 -16.49
CA PRO A 353 29.56 -14.76 -16.47
C PRO A 353 29.00 -14.56 -17.87
N THR A 354 27.67 -14.52 -17.99
CA THR A 354 27.01 -14.32 -19.29
C THR A 354 27.29 -12.91 -19.84
N ASP A 355 27.80 -12.81 -21.07
CA ASP A 355 27.93 -11.54 -21.80
C ASP A 355 26.53 -11.07 -22.27
N ASP A 356 25.98 -10.05 -21.62
CA ASP A 356 24.68 -9.47 -21.97
C ASP A 356 24.77 -8.15 -22.74
N SER A 357 25.96 -7.75 -23.17
CA SER A 357 26.17 -6.54 -23.97
C SER A 357 25.38 -6.53 -25.30
N PRO A 358 25.10 -7.70 -25.98
CA PRO A 358 24.31 -7.70 -27.21
C PRO A 358 22.86 -7.21 -27.06
N LYS A 359 22.33 -7.08 -25.85
CA LYS A 359 20.99 -6.48 -25.59
C LYS A 359 20.90 -5.02 -26.07
N TYR A 360 22.04 -4.35 -26.26
CA TYR A 360 22.12 -2.97 -26.74
C TYR A 360 22.39 -2.86 -28.24
N ASN A 361 22.55 -3.98 -28.94
CA ASN A 361 22.77 -4.02 -30.40
C ASN A 361 21.44 -3.88 -31.14
N TYR A 362 20.96 -2.65 -31.26
CA TYR A 362 19.79 -2.31 -32.06
C TYR A 362 19.98 -0.95 -32.74
N SER A 363 19.35 -0.79 -33.90
CA SER A 363 19.41 0.41 -34.74
C SER A 363 18.06 0.74 -35.35
N LEU A 364 17.94 1.92 -35.93
CA LEU A 364 16.81 2.28 -36.78
C LEU A 364 17.10 1.87 -38.23
N GLY A 365 16.27 1.03 -38.81
CA GLY A 365 16.28 0.70 -40.21
C GLY A 365 15.86 1.90 -41.07
N PRO A 366 16.00 1.77 -42.41
CA PRO A 366 15.67 2.83 -43.39
C PRO A 366 14.23 3.34 -43.31
N ASN A 367 13.30 2.48 -42.85
CA ASN A 367 11.88 2.78 -42.72
C ASN A 367 11.50 3.36 -41.35
N GLY A 368 12.48 3.57 -40.43
CA GLY A 368 12.25 4.00 -39.05
C GLY A 368 11.86 2.88 -38.08
N ASP A 369 11.82 1.63 -38.55
CA ASP A 369 11.57 0.47 -37.70
C ASP A 369 12.85 0.06 -36.94
N TYR A 370 12.69 -0.42 -35.71
CA TYR A 370 13.80 -0.94 -34.93
C TYR A 370 14.25 -2.32 -35.44
N GLU A 371 15.54 -2.45 -35.69
CA GLU A 371 16.21 -3.68 -36.02
C GLU A 371 17.06 -4.14 -34.85
N PHE A 372 16.82 -5.36 -34.36
CA PHE A 372 17.59 -5.97 -33.27
C PHE A 372 18.62 -6.94 -33.82
N GLY A 373 19.87 -6.79 -33.40
CA GLY A 373 20.98 -7.63 -33.89
C GLY A 373 20.75 -9.10 -33.58
N LEU A 374 21.12 -9.94 -34.53
CA LEU A 374 21.16 -11.38 -34.34
C LEU A 374 22.22 -11.71 -33.28
N CYS A 375 21.87 -12.57 -32.32
CA CYS A 375 22.79 -13.05 -31.31
C CYS A 375 22.93 -14.57 -31.45
N GLU A 376 24.16 -15.04 -31.71
CA GLU A 376 24.52 -16.46 -31.68
C GLU A 376 25.18 -16.74 -30.36
N ALA A 377 24.77 -17.82 -29.70
CA ALA A 377 25.26 -18.22 -28.38
C ALA A 377 25.47 -19.71 -28.27
N GLN A 378 26.25 -20.12 -27.28
CA GLN A 378 26.47 -21.51 -26.94
C GLN A 378 25.80 -21.82 -25.61
N VAL A 379 25.11 -22.97 -25.52
CA VAL A 379 24.55 -23.47 -24.25
C VAL A 379 25.69 -23.96 -23.37
N LEU A 380 25.95 -23.23 -22.26
CA LEU A 380 27.00 -23.58 -21.29
C LEU A 380 26.49 -24.60 -20.28
N GLN A 381 25.24 -24.44 -19.81
CA GLN A 381 24.64 -25.33 -18.82
C GLN A 381 23.12 -25.39 -19.02
N LEU A 382 22.54 -26.54 -18.67
CA LEU A 382 21.09 -26.76 -18.62
C LEU A 382 20.65 -27.11 -17.21
N TYR A 383 19.50 -26.65 -16.82
CA TYR A 383 18.86 -26.94 -15.53
C TYR A 383 17.46 -27.50 -15.76
N SER A 384 17.11 -28.52 -15.00
CA SER A 384 15.75 -29.05 -14.97
C SER A 384 14.79 -28.08 -14.27
N GLU A 385 13.49 -28.34 -14.35
CA GLU A 385 12.44 -27.56 -13.65
C GLU A 385 12.66 -27.44 -12.13
N VAL A 386 13.34 -28.39 -11.52
CA VAL A 386 13.69 -28.36 -10.07
C VAL A 386 15.07 -27.74 -9.79
N GLY A 387 15.71 -27.09 -10.76
CA GLY A 387 16.97 -26.39 -10.55
C GLY A 387 18.23 -27.30 -10.52
N THR A 388 18.11 -28.57 -10.92
CA THR A 388 19.27 -29.47 -11.00
C THR A 388 19.94 -29.39 -12.36
N ALA A 389 21.29 -29.35 -12.37
CA ALA A 389 22.08 -29.37 -13.61
C ALA A 389 21.91 -30.69 -14.37
N VAL A 390 21.62 -30.60 -15.66
CA VAL A 390 21.41 -31.76 -16.56
C VAL A 390 22.24 -31.59 -17.85
N ALA A 391 22.61 -32.69 -18.45
CA ALA A 391 23.37 -32.66 -19.71
C ALA A 391 22.48 -32.40 -20.92
N SER A 392 21.21 -32.78 -20.87
CA SER A 392 20.21 -32.59 -21.92
C SER A 392 18.82 -32.51 -21.37
N VAL A 393 17.92 -31.85 -22.12
CA VAL A 393 16.48 -31.75 -21.85
C VAL A 393 15.71 -32.30 -23.04
N GLY A 394 14.60 -32.98 -22.76
CA GLY A 394 13.74 -33.61 -23.78
C GLY A 394 12.52 -32.77 -24.14
N PRO A 395 11.73 -33.21 -25.15
CA PRO A 395 10.54 -32.50 -25.58
C PRO A 395 9.50 -32.30 -24.45
N GLY A 396 8.93 -31.09 -24.38
CA GLY A 396 7.89 -30.74 -23.42
C GLY A 396 8.41 -30.35 -22.00
N GLN A 397 9.70 -30.45 -21.73
CA GLN A 397 10.27 -30.13 -20.43
C GLN A 397 10.52 -28.62 -20.29
N ARG A 398 10.14 -28.06 -19.14
CA ARG A 398 10.60 -26.73 -18.72
C ARG A 398 12.05 -26.86 -18.26
N CYS A 399 12.86 -25.91 -18.67
CA CYS A 399 14.29 -25.88 -18.37
C CYS A 399 14.83 -24.47 -18.21
N GLY A 400 15.93 -24.36 -17.51
CA GLY A 400 16.76 -23.17 -17.44
C GLY A 400 17.99 -23.33 -18.33
N LEU A 401 18.30 -22.32 -19.14
CA LEU A 401 19.48 -22.30 -19.99
C LEU A 401 20.44 -21.21 -19.51
N LEU A 402 21.70 -21.57 -19.35
CA LEU A 402 22.80 -20.62 -19.26
C LEU A 402 23.54 -20.59 -20.59
N LEU A 403 23.73 -19.38 -21.09
CA LEU A 403 24.40 -19.12 -22.37
C LEU A 403 25.69 -18.33 -22.12
N ASP A 404 26.66 -18.44 -23.04
CA ASP A 404 27.88 -17.63 -23.01
C ASP A 404 27.57 -16.13 -23.22
N ARG A 405 26.58 -15.85 -24.06
CA ARG A 405 26.09 -14.49 -24.32
C ARG A 405 24.58 -14.46 -24.62
N THR A 406 23.99 -13.27 -24.49
CA THR A 406 22.57 -13.10 -24.77
C THR A 406 22.24 -11.68 -25.22
N ASN A 407 21.24 -11.54 -26.10
CA ASN A 407 20.61 -10.26 -26.43
C ASN A 407 19.29 -10.04 -25.66
N PHE A 408 18.89 -10.99 -24.78
CA PHE A 408 17.74 -10.84 -23.91
C PHE A 408 18.07 -9.89 -22.75
N TYR A 409 17.16 -8.98 -22.47
CA TYR A 409 17.20 -8.17 -21.26
C TYR A 409 16.69 -9.00 -20.08
N ALA A 410 17.53 -9.24 -19.10
CA ALA A 410 17.10 -9.85 -17.84
C ALA A 410 16.51 -8.80 -16.92
N GLU A 411 15.50 -9.17 -16.12
CA GLU A 411 14.79 -8.26 -15.22
C GLU A 411 15.75 -7.56 -14.25
N GLN A 412 15.88 -6.24 -14.41
CA GLN A 412 16.69 -5.37 -13.56
C GLN A 412 16.29 -3.90 -13.76
N GLY A 413 16.63 -3.00 -12.81
CA GLY A 413 16.37 -1.57 -12.94
C GLY A 413 14.88 -1.22 -13.11
N GLY A 414 13.96 -2.12 -12.71
CA GLY A 414 12.52 -1.95 -12.84
C GLY A 414 11.94 -2.28 -14.23
N GLN A 415 12.77 -2.64 -15.22
CA GLN A 415 12.30 -3.09 -16.52
C GLN A 415 12.05 -4.61 -16.50
N ALA A 416 10.87 -5.04 -16.94
CA ALA A 416 10.52 -6.45 -17.09
C ALA A 416 11.47 -7.16 -18.05
N SER A 417 11.73 -8.46 -17.82
CA SER A 417 12.55 -9.27 -18.70
C SER A 417 11.96 -9.39 -20.09
N ASP A 418 12.82 -9.62 -21.07
CA ASP A 418 12.37 -9.94 -22.42
C ASP A 418 11.75 -11.32 -22.49
N ARG A 419 10.96 -11.47 -23.56
CA ARG A 419 10.42 -12.73 -24.06
C ARG A 419 10.89 -12.94 -25.49
N GLY A 420 10.81 -14.18 -25.96
CA GLY A 420 11.18 -14.50 -27.34
C GLY A 420 11.36 -15.97 -27.52
N TYR A 421 12.26 -16.34 -28.41
CA TYR A 421 12.58 -17.73 -28.68
C TYR A 421 14.04 -17.87 -29.11
N LEU A 422 14.55 -19.07 -28.99
CA LEU A 422 15.83 -19.45 -29.58
C LEU A 422 15.64 -20.56 -30.56
N VAL A 423 16.58 -20.65 -31.51
CA VAL A 423 16.61 -21.65 -32.60
C VAL A 423 17.95 -22.33 -32.58
N ARG A 424 17.97 -23.67 -32.63
CA ARG A 424 19.20 -24.40 -32.71
C ARG A 424 19.83 -24.20 -34.09
N THR A 425 21.13 -23.91 -34.13
CA THR A 425 21.86 -23.71 -35.38
C THR A 425 21.77 -24.96 -36.24
N GLY A 426 21.23 -24.84 -37.46
CA GLY A 426 21.00 -25.96 -38.38
C GLY A 426 19.60 -26.61 -38.35
N GLN A 427 18.72 -26.21 -37.46
CA GLN A 427 17.32 -26.65 -37.32
C GLN A 427 16.38 -25.45 -37.21
N GLN A 428 16.16 -24.74 -38.30
CA GLN A 428 15.38 -23.49 -38.26
C GLN A 428 13.88 -23.69 -38.02
N ASP A 429 13.37 -24.91 -38.09
CA ASP A 429 11.94 -25.22 -37.96
C ASP A 429 11.48 -25.42 -36.51
N MET A 430 12.40 -25.44 -35.53
CA MET A 430 12.08 -25.66 -34.11
C MET A 430 12.37 -24.42 -33.28
N LEU A 431 11.30 -23.83 -32.76
CA LEU A 431 11.37 -22.66 -31.89
C LEU A 431 11.32 -23.07 -30.42
N PHE A 432 12.33 -22.74 -29.62
CA PHE A 432 12.36 -22.92 -28.18
C PHE A 432 11.87 -21.61 -27.50
N PRO A 433 10.63 -21.53 -27.07
CA PRO A 433 10.10 -20.30 -26.47
C PRO A 433 10.79 -20.01 -25.13
N VAL A 434 11.27 -18.78 -25.00
CA VAL A 434 11.83 -18.21 -23.76
C VAL A 434 10.79 -17.30 -23.14
N ALA A 435 10.31 -17.68 -21.96
CA ALA A 435 9.27 -16.95 -21.26
C ALA A 435 9.84 -15.81 -20.40
N ARG A 436 11.06 -15.98 -19.87
CA ARG A 436 11.70 -15.06 -18.94
C ARG A 436 13.23 -15.21 -18.98
N ALA A 437 13.92 -14.11 -18.69
CA ALA A 437 15.35 -14.08 -18.42
C ALA A 437 15.59 -13.37 -17.08
N GLN A 438 16.44 -13.94 -16.22
CA GLN A 438 16.72 -13.38 -14.90
C GLN A 438 18.22 -13.44 -14.57
N VAL A 439 18.67 -12.45 -13.77
CA VAL A 439 20.06 -12.37 -13.31
C VAL A 439 20.25 -13.24 -12.08
N CYS A 440 21.22 -14.17 -12.12
CA CYS A 440 21.57 -15.03 -10.99
C CYS A 440 23.10 -15.00 -10.80
N GLY A 441 23.61 -14.21 -9.84
CA GLY A 441 25.03 -14.18 -9.48
C GLY A 441 26.00 -13.84 -10.64
N GLY A 442 25.59 -12.96 -11.57
CA GLY A 442 26.36 -12.60 -12.76
C GLY A 442 26.08 -13.47 -13.99
N PHE A 443 25.29 -14.52 -13.84
CA PHE A 443 24.79 -15.34 -14.94
C PHE A 443 23.38 -14.93 -15.32
N ILE A 444 22.98 -15.15 -16.59
CA ILE A 444 21.61 -14.93 -17.03
C ILE A 444 20.96 -16.27 -17.32
N LEU A 445 19.96 -16.62 -16.51
CA LEU A 445 19.17 -17.82 -16.66
C LEU A 445 17.96 -17.52 -17.54
N HIS A 446 17.85 -18.27 -18.66
CA HIS A 446 16.70 -18.19 -19.57
C HIS A 446 15.74 -19.34 -19.27
N GLU A 447 14.52 -19.03 -18.92
CA GLU A 447 13.46 -20.03 -18.73
C GLU A 447 12.80 -20.35 -20.07
N ALA A 448 12.90 -21.58 -20.50
CA ALA A 448 12.35 -22.06 -21.75
C ALA A 448 11.59 -23.37 -21.59
N VAL A 449 10.75 -23.66 -22.60
CA VAL A 449 10.14 -24.98 -22.77
C VAL A 449 10.79 -25.61 -23.99
N ALA A 450 11.40 -26.77 -23.83
CA ALA A 450 12.06 -27.45 -24.93
C ALA A 450 11.05 -28.21 -25.81
N PRO A 451 10.83 -27.84 -27.08
CA PRO A 451 9.96 -28.58 -27.97
C PRO A 451 10.68 -29.82 -28.54
N ASP A 452 12.00 -29.87 -28.51
CA ASP A 452 12.86 -30.95 -28.95
C ASP A 452 14.06 -31.10 -28.03
N CYS A 453 14.88 -32.08 -28.21
CA CYS A 453 16.07 -32.32 -27.40
C CYS A 453 17.10 -31.19 -27.58
N LEU A 454 17.55 -30.66 -26.45
CA LEU A 454 18.62 -29.65 -26.37
C LEU A 454 19.71 -30.17 -25.45
N GLN A 455 20.98 -29.96 -25.81
CA GLN A 455 22.15 -30.46 -25.10
C GLN A 455 23.12 -29.34 -24.73
N VAL A 456 23.90 -29.55 -23.69
CA VAL A 456 25.03 -28.69 -23.34
C VAL A 456 26.04 -28.69 -24.50
N GLY A 457 26.47 -27.49 -24.91
CA GLY A 457 27.36 -27.30 -26.04
C GLY A 457 26.67 -26.97 -27.37
N ASP A 458 25.33 -27.14 -27.47
CA ASP A 458 24.58 -26.74 -28.65
C ASP A 458 24.75 -25.24 -28.94
N ARG A 459 24.82 -24.89 -30.22
CA ARG A 459 24.78 -23.50 -30.67
C ARG A 459 23.35 -23.09 -31.00
N VAL A 460 22.98 -21.93 -30.54
CA VAL A 460 21.62 -21.37 -30.67
C VAL A 460 21.67 -19.95 -31.19
N GLN A 461 20.66 -19.57 -31.96
CA GLN A 461 20.38 -18.18 -32.35
C GLN A 461 19.21 -17.64 -31.54
N LEU A 462 19.35 -16.45 -30.96
CA LEU A 462 18.40 -15.83 -30.08
C LEU A 462 17.58 -14.75 -30.81
N TYR A 463 16.27 -14.82 -30.63
CA TYR A 463 15.29 -13.89 -31.21
C TYR A 463 14.40 -13.31 -30.12
N VAL A 464 14.56 -12.03 -29.86
CA VAL A 464 13.75 -11.28 -28.90
C VAL A 464 12.39 -10.96 -29.54
N ASP A 465 11.30 -11.05 -28.75
CA ASP A 465 9.99 -10.54 -29.16
C ASP A 465 10.08 -9.02 -29.33
N LYS A 466 10.05 -8.59 -30.61
CA LYS A 466 10.20 -7.18 -30.98
C LYS A 466 9.12 -6.30 -30.36
N ALA A 467 7.86 -6.76 -30.36
CA ALA A 467 6.74 -5.98 -29.82
C ALA A 467 6.87 -5.79 -28.30
N TRP A 468 7.25 -6.86 -27.59
CA TRP A 468 7.49 -6.80 -26.15
C TRP A 468 8.65 -5.87 -25.80
N ARG A 469 9.81 -6.06 -26.44
CA ARG A 469 11.01 -5.22 -26.23
C ARG A 469 10.71 -3.76 -26.53
N MET A 470 10.05 -3.45 -27.66
CA MET A 470 9.68 -2.09 -28.00
C MET A 470 8.75 -1.48 -26.97
N GLY A 471 7.75 -2.23 -26.50
CA GLY A 471 6.87 -1.79 -25.42
C GLY A 471 7.65 -1.39 -24.17
N CYS A 472 8.63 -2.20 -23.74
CA CYS A 472 9.50 -1.89 -22.60
C CYS A 472 10.40 -0.67 -22.87
N MET A 473 11.02 -0.55 -24.05
CA MET A 473 11.88 0.59 -24.41
C MET A 473 11.11 1.91 -24.41
N VAL A 474 9.88 1.91 -24.93
CA VAL A 474 8.97 3.06 -24.89
C VAL A 474 8.69 3.49 -23.47
N LYS A 475 8.29 2.55 -22.60
CA LYS A 475 7.97 2.83 -21.20
C LYS A 475 9.20 3.26 -20.42
N HIS A 476 10.38 2.70 -20.70
CA HIS A 476 11.62 3.06 -20.02
C HIS A 476 12.05 4.49 -20.37
N THR A 477 12.05 4.85 -21.65
CA THR A 477 12.34 6.22 -22.06
C THR A 477 11.30 7.19 -21.51
N ALA A 478 10.01 6.82 -21.55
CA ALA A 478 8.94 7.61 -20.94
C ALA A 478 9.12 7.81 -19.43
N THR A 479 9.66 6.81 -18.71
CA THR A 479 9.98 6.90 -17.28
C THR A 479 11.03 7.97 -17.00
N HIS A 480 12.09 8.04 -17.81
CA HIS A 480 13.11 9.09 -17.70
C HIS A 480 12.53 10.49 -17.97
N LEU A 481 11.67 10.62 -18.99
CA LEU A 481 10.97 11.88 -19.27
C LEU A 481 10.02 12.28 -18.14
N LEU A 482 9.28 11.32 -17.59
CA LEU A 482 8.38 11.52 -16.45
C LEU A 482 9.15 11.97 -15.20
N SER A 483 10.26 11.31 -14.89
CA SER A 483 11.16 11.67 -13.79
C SER A 483 11.68 13.10 -13.91
N TRP A 484 12.17 13.46 -15.09
CA TRP A 484 12.62 14.82 -15.38
C TRP A 484 11.49 15.84 -15.24
N ALA A 485 10.31 15.60 -15.85
CA ALA A 485 9.16 16.49 -15.80
C ALA A 485 8.64 16.72 -14.38
N LEU A 486 8.63 15.67 -13.54
CA LEU A 486 8.30 15.77 -12.12
C LEU A 486 9.26 16.69 -11.37
N ARG A 487 10.57 16.56 -11.60
CA ARG A 487 11.59 17.44 -10.99
C ARG A 487 11.46 18.89 -11.46
N GLN A 488 11.14 19.12 -12.72
CA GLN A 488 10.88 20.47 -13.23
C GLN A 488 9.64 21.11 -12.60
N THR A 489 8.60 20.30 -12.32
CA THR A 489 7.34 20.79 -11.76
C THR A 489 7.39 20.97 -10.24
N LEU A 490 8.02 20.04 -9.51
CA LEU A 490 7.97 19.94 -8.05
C LEU A 490 9.28 20.36 -7.36
N GLY A 491 10.33 20.56 -8.14
CA GLY A 491 11.65 20.94 -7.64
C GLY A 491 12.67 19.79 -7.52
N PRO A 492 13.95 20.13 -7.29
CA PRO A 492 15.09 19.20 -7.34
C PRO A 492 15.08 18.15 -6.23
N THR A 493 14.32 18.33 -5.16
CA THR A 493 14.17 17.38 -4.05
C THR A 493 13.22 16.22 -4.36
N THR A 494 12.67 16.18 -5.57
CA THR A 494 11.81 15.08 -6.03
C THR A 494 12.66 13.86 -6.35
N GLU A 495 12.42 12.75 -5.65
CA GLU A 495 13.20 11.52 -5.77
C GLU A 495 12.35 10.34 -6.22
N GLN A 496 12.91 9.49 -7.07
CA GLN A 496 12.32 8.18 -7.40
C GLN A 496 12.56 7.22 -6.23
N ARG A 497 11.54 6.50 -5.83
CA ARG A 497 11.61 5.45 -4.81
C ARG A 497 11.45 4.05 -5.38
N GLY A 498 10.99 3.94 -6.61
CA GLY A 498 10.85 2.69 -7.32
C GLY A 498 10.21 2.92 -8.69
N SER A 499 10.44 1.98 -9.59
CA SER A 499 9.78 1.91 -10.89
C SER A 499 9.55 0.45 -11.25
N HIS A 500 8.50 0.20 -12.01
CA HIS A 500 8.28 -1.08 -12.68
C HIS A 500 7.60 -0.79 -14.00
N LEU A 501 8.12 -1.36 -15.06
CA LEU A 501 7.61 -1.13 -16.40
C LEU A 501 7.57 -2.42 -17.21
N ASN A 502 6.47 -2.57 -17.90
CA ASN A 502 6.21 -3.63 -18.86
C ASN A 502 5.58 -3.01 -20.14
N PRO A 503 5.35 -3.76 -21.21
CA PRO A 503 4.77 -3.20 -22.45
C PRO A 503 3.40 -2.52 -22.27
N GLU A 504 2.64 -2.86 -21.24
CA GLU A 504 1.28 -2.38 -21.03
C GLU A 504 1.24 -1.06 -20.27
N GLN A 505 2.00 -0.95 -19.18
CA GLN A 505 1.97 0.22 -18.29
C GLN A 505 3.33 0.48 -17.64
N LEU A 506 3.52 1.69 -17.17
CA LEU A 506 4.61 2.05 -16.29
C LEU A 506 4.08 2.44 -14.91
N ARG A 507 4.75 1.97 -13.89
CA ARG A 507 4.58 2.36 -12.49
C ARG A 507 5.79 3.18 -12.06
N PHE A 508 5.54 4.31 -11.41
CA PHE A 508 6.57 5.20 -10.92
C PHE A 508 6.24 5.67 -9.50
N ASP A 509 7.06 5.30 -8.54
CA ASP A 509 6.91 5.69 -7.14
C ASP A 509 7.83 6.90 -6.87
N VAL A 510 7.24 8.04 -6.54
CA VAL A 510 7.94 9.32 -6.38
C VAL A 510 7.78 9.86 -4.96
N ALA A 511 8.89 10.28 -4.36
CA ALA A 511 8.90 11.03 -3.11
C ALA A 511 8.76 12.53 -3.41
N THR A 512 7.78 13.18 -2.76
CA THR A 512 7.50 14.61 -2.94
C THR A 512 7.25 15.27 -1.60
N GLN A 513 7.71 16.51 -1.42
CA GLN A 513 7.46 17.28 -0.20
C GLN A 513 6.01 17.76 -0.12
N THR A 514 5.39 18.03 -1.28
CA THR A 514 4.01 18.50 -1.39
C THR A 514 3.13 17.44 -2.09
N PRO A 515 1.84 17.33 -1.72
CA PRO A 515 0.91 16.47 -2.44
C PRO A 515 0.80 16.86 -3.92
N LEU A 516 0.65 15.86 -4.79
CA LEU A 516 0.40 16.08 -6.21
C LEU A 516 -1.00 16.66 -6.42
N THR A 517 -1.10 17.74 -7.18
CA THR A 517 -2.37 18.36 -7.57
C THR A 517 -2.72 18.00 -9.01
N PRO A 518 -4.00 18.13 -9.44
CA PRO A 518 -4.38 17.95 -10.84
C PRO A 518 -3.56 18.84 -11.79
N GLU A 519 -3.26 20.07 -11.38
CA GLU A 519 -2.46 21.02 -12.15
C GLU A 519 -1.01 20.54 -12.32
N HIS A 520 -0.40 20.00 -11.24
CA HIS A 520 0.93 19.40 -11.33
C HIS A 520 0.96 18.25 -12.35
N LEU A 521 -0.01 17.32 -12.29
CA LEU A 521 -0.10 16.19 -13.22
C LEU A 521 -0.26 16.67 -14.67
N ARG A 522 -1.11 17.65 -14.90
CA ARG A 522 -1.30 18.27 -16.23
C ARG A 522 -0.02 18.90 -16.77
N THR A 523 0.72 19.63 -15.92
CA THR A 523 1.99 20.28 -16.29
C THR A 523 3.05 19.23 -16.62
N VAL A 524 3.16 18.16 -15.82
CA VAL A 524 4.07 17.05 -16.05
C VAL A 524 3.80 16.39 -17.41
N GLU A 525 2.53 16.04 -17.71
CA GLU A 525 2.15 15.50 -19.02
C GLU A 525 2.52 16.46 -20.16
N SER A 526 2.31 17.76 -19.97
CA SER A 526 2.63 18.78 -21.01
C SER A 526 4.13 18.83 -21.28
N TYR A 527 4.99 18.79 -20.27
CA TYR A 527 6.44 18.76 -20.44
C TYR A 527 6.90 17.51 -21.21
N VAL A 528 6.37 16.35 -20.85
CA VAL A 528 6.70 15.11 -21.57
C VAL A 528 6.27 15.19 -23.03
N GLN A 529 5.04 15.65 -23.31
CA GLN A 529 4.52 15.80 -24.66
C GLN A 529 5.37 16.77 -25.51
N GLU A 530 5.86 17.85 -24.91
CA GLU A 530 6.72 18.81 -25.60
C GLU A 530 8.03 18.16 -26.06
N VAL A 531 8.69 17.39 -25.18
CA VAL A 531 9.93 16.66 -25.51
C VAL A 531 9.68 15.57 -26.56
N VAL A 532 8.55 14.87 -26.48
CA VAL A 532 8.14 13.86 -27.46
C VAL A 532 7.92 14.49 -28.85
N LYS A 533 7.22 15.63 -28.90
CA LYS A 533 7.00 16.37 -30.16
C LYS A 533 8.30 16.92 -30.80
N GLN A 534 9.28 17.27 -29.96
CA GLN A 534 10.60 17.72 -30.44
C GLN A 534 11.44 16.59 -31.02
N ASP A 535 11.04 15.34 -30.82
CA ASP A 535 11.72 14.13 -31.30
C ASP A 535 13.24 14.14 -31.09
N LYS A 536 13.65 14.37 -29.83
CA LYS A 536 15.06 14.47 -29.46
C LYS A 536 15.78 13.12 -29.54
N PRO A 537 17.08 13.10 -29.94
CA PRO A 537 17.89 11.89 -29.88
C PRO A 537 18.14 11.50 -28.41
N VAL A 538 18.26 10.19 -28.16
CA VAL A 538 18.63 9.63 -26.85
C VAL A 538 20.04 9.05 -26.99
N TYR A 539 20.98 9.59 -26.24
CA TYR A 539 22.38 9.17 -26.23
C TYR A 539 22.64 8.21 -25.07
N MET A 540 23.43 7.21 -25.32
CA MET A 540 23.73 6.14 -24.37
C MET A 540 25.19 5.76 -24.49
N GLU A 541 25.98 5.95 -23.44
CA GLU A 541 27.42 5.65 -23.44
C GLU A 541 27.84 5.07 -22.09
N GLU A 542 28.83 4.20 -22.11
CA GLU A 542 29.50 3.71 -20.89
C GLU A 542 30.69 4.62 -20.56
N VAL A 543 30.75 5.03 -19.32
CA VAL A 543 31.79 5.95 -18.81
C VAL A 543 32.33 5.46 -17.46
N PRO A 544 33.58 5.78 -17.12
CA PRO A 544 34.09 5.49 -15.77
C PRO A 544 33.22 6.16 -14.70
N LEU A 545 32.90 5.43 -13.64
CA LEU A 545 32.03 5.92 -12.55
C LEU A 545 32.58 7.21 -11.93
N ALA A 546 33.89 7.37 -11.84
CA ALA A 546 34.54 8.57 -11.35
C ALA A 546 34.16 9.86 -12.11
N HIS A 547 33.81 9.77 -13.40
CA HIS A 547 33.40 10.90 -14.21
C HIS A 547 31.98 11.39 -13.91
N THR A 548 31.20 10.62 -13.15
CA THR A 548 29.80 10.94 -12.85
C THR A 548 29.62 11.66 -11.51
N ALA A 549 30.63 11.70 -10.64
CA ALA A 549 30.54 12.13 -9.23
C ALA A 549 30.20 13.62 -9.02
N SER A 550 30.40 14.49 -10.02
CA SER A 550 30.26 15.94 -9.87
C SER A 550 29.39 16.60 -10.96
N VAL A 551 28.56 15.82 -11.64
CA VAL A 551 27.78 16.31 -12.79
C VAL A 551 26.47 16.96 -12.33
N PRO A 552 26.26 18.28 -12.56
CA PRO A 552 25.00 18.92 -12.23
C PRO A 552 23.86 18.31 -13.04
N GLY A 553 22.79 17.88 -12.37
CA GLY A 553 21.57 17.35 -13.04
C GLY A 553 21.61 15.86 -13.35
N LEU A 554 22.77 15.19 -13.22
CA LEU A 554 22.82 13.71 -13.29
C LEU A 554 22.01 13.11 -12.15
N ARG A 555 21.22 12.12 -12.49
CA ARG A 555 20.45 11.37 -11.52
C ARG A 555 21.05 9.99 -11.29
N SER A 556 21.27 9.67 -10.04
CA SER A 556 21.59 8.33 -9.53
C SER A 556 20.57 7.92 -8.49
N LEU A 557 20.34 6.63 -8.34
CA LEU A 557 19.66 6.03 -7.21
C LEU A 557 20.68 5.73 -6.10
N ASP A 558 20.18 5.48 -4.89
CA ASP A 558 21.04 5.09 -3.76
C ASP A 558 21.38 3.58 -3.84
N GLU A 559 22.16 3.24 -4.89
CA GLU A 559 22.53 1.87 -5.26
C GLU A 559 24.02 1.80 -5.56
N VAL A 560 24.60 0.59 -5.51
CA VAL A 560 25.98 0.33 -5.92
C VAL A 560 26.03 0.17 -7.44
N TYR A 561 26.70 1.08 -8.11
CA TYR A 561 26.86 1.05 -9.57
C TYR A 561 28.14 0.32 -9.98
N PRO A 562 28.13 -0.39 -11.13
CA PRO A 562 29.32 -0.96 -11.73
C PRO A 562 30.28 0.13 -12.24
N ASP A 563 31.52 -0.22 -12.45
CA ASP A 563 32.50 0.63 -13.14
C ASP A 563 33.08 -0.17 -14.33
N PRO A 564 32.84 0.23 -15.58
CA PRO A 564 32.16 1.44 -16.03
C PRO A 564 30.63 1.43 -15.82
N VAL A 565 30.04 2.64 -15.79
CA VAL A 565 28.60 2.84 -15.64
C VAL A 565 28.00 3.40 -16.91
N ARG A 566 26.76 2.96 -17.24
CA ARG A 566 26.06 3.44 -18.42
C ARG A 566 25.25 4.69 -18.10
N VAL A 567 25.47 5.75 -18.90
CA VAL A 567 24.76 7.04 -18.81
C VAL A 567 23.77 7.13 -19.98
N VAL A 568 22.54 7.52 -19.69
CA VAL A 568 21.48 7.80 -20.68
C VAL A 568 21.13 9.29 -20.62
N SER A 569 21.23 9.99 -21.76
CA SER A 569 20.97 11.43 -21.87
C SER A 569 20.04 11.73 -23.02
N VAL A 570 19.01 12.56 -22.80
CA VAL A 570 18.03 12.95 -23.80
C VAL A 570 18.41 14.30 -24.41
N GLY A 571 18.62 14.33 -25.71
CA GLY A 571 18.85 15.57 -26.49
C GLY A 571 20.26 16.19 -26.35
N VAL A 572 21.08 15.74 -25.40
CA VAL A 572 22.44 16.23 -25.18
C VAL A 572 23.40 15.04 -25.23
N PRO A 573 24.48 15.07 -26.06
CA PRO A 573 25.49 14.01 -26.07
C PRO A 573 26.09 13.79 -24.69
N VAL A 574 26.36 12.51 -24.30
CA VAL A 574 26.83 12.13 -22.96
C VAL A 574 28.11 12.88 -22.59
N ALA A 575 29.10 12.94 -23.48
CA ALA A 575 30.35 13.66 -23.25
C ALA A 575 30.12 15.16 -22.93
N GLN A 576 29.11 15.80 -23.55
CA GLN A 576 28.73 17.18 -23.26
C GLN A 576 27.95 17.28 -21.95
N ALA A 577 27.04 16.36 -21.69
CA ALA A 577 26.22 16.34 -20.48
C ALA A 577 27.07 16.18 -19.20
N LEU A 578 28.18 15.45 -19.28
CA LEU A 578 29.11 15.20 -18.19
C LEU A 578 30.12 16.37 -17.97
N ALA A 579 30.12 17.38 -18.85
CA ALA A 579 31.01 18.54 -18.67
C ALA A 579 30.60 19.35 -17.41
N PRO A 580 31.57 19.80 -16.57
CA PRO A 580 31.28 20.42 -15.27
C PRO A 580 30.41 21.69 -15.30
N ALA A 581 30.27 22.35 -16.45
CA ALA A 581 29.50 23.60 -16.62
C ALA A 581 28.27 23.44 -17.54
N CYS A 582 27.85 22.23 -17.85
CA CYS A 582 26.77 22.02 -18.81
C CYS A 582 25.39 22.34 -18.19
N GLN A 583 24.90 23.55 -18.42
CA GLN A 583 23.56 23.95 -18.00
C GLN A 583 22.45 23.22 -18.78
N ALA A 584 22.72 22.76 -20.01
CA ALA A 584 21.77 21.99 -20.78
C ALA A 584 21.40 20.64 -20.12
N ALA A 585 22.31 20.04 -19.36
CA ALA A 585 22.05 18.82 -18.60
C ALA A 585 20.99 19.03 -17.48
N LEU A 586 20.86 20.23 -16.94
CA LEU A 586 19.82 20.56 -15.94
C LEU A 586 18.42 20.68 -16.57
N GLN A 587 18.34 20.94 -17.88
CA GLN A 587 17.08 21.12 -18.60
C GLN A 587 16.61 19.87 -19.35
N THR A 588 17.25 18.74 -19.11
CA THR A 588 16.89 17.46 -19.74
C THR A 588 17.08 16.30 -18.77
N SER A 589 16.72 15.08 -19.18
CA SER A 589 16.98 13.87 -18.40
C SER A 589 18.40 13.38 -18.68
N VAL A 590 19.21 13.24 -17.62
CA VAL A 590 20.52 12.56 -17.62
C VAL A 590 20.54 11.62 -16.43
N GLU A 591 20.58 10.29 -16.69
CA GLU A 591 20.43 9.28 -15.63
C GLU A 591 21.44 8.12 -15.79
N LEU A 592 21.87 7.53 -14.67
CA LEU A 592 22.56 6.25 -14.66
C LEU A 592 21.54 5.13 -14.85
N CYS A 593 21.66 4.38 -15.94
CA CYS A 593 20.64 3.40 -16.27
C CYS A 593 21.15 2.25 -17.16
N CYS A 594 20.85 1.01 -16.75
CA CYS A 594 21.18 -0.21 -17.49
C CYS A 594 20.04 -0.67 -18.45
N GLY A 595 18.96 0.09 -18.56
CA GLY A 595 17.79 -0.27 -19.35
C GLY A 595 17.99 -0.14 -20.87
N THR A 596 17.06 -0.71 -21.64
CA THR A 596 16.98 -0.50 -23.07
C THR A 596 16.10 0.71 -23.38
N HIS A 597 16.55 1.61 -24.23
CA HIS A 597 15.90 2.88 -24.54
C HIS A 597 15.63 3.07 -26.02
N LEU A 598 14.66 3.93 -26.32
CA LEU A 598 14.45 4.42 -27.67
C LEU A 598 15.66 5.28 -28.11
N LEU A 599 15.96 5.27 -29.39
CA LEU A 599 16.99 6.15 -29.99
C LEU A 599 16.49 7.57 -30.20
N ARG A 600 15.15 7.79 -30.22
CA ARG A 600 14.50 9.09 -30.34
C ARG A 600 13.23 9.15 -29.51
N THR A 601 12.94 10.31 -28.94
CA THR A 601 11.79 10.49 -28.05
C THR A 601 10.43 10.48 -28.74
N GLY A 602 10.36 10.75 -30.03
CA GLY A 602 9.10 10.77 -30.79
C GLY A 602 8.37 9.44 -30.80
N ALA A 603 9.09 8.34 -30.74
CA ALA A 603 8.51 6.99 -30.69
C ALA A 603 7.77 6.67 -29.36
N VAL A 604 7.83 7.52 -28.33
CA VAL A 604 6.97 7.44 -27.15
C VAL A 604 5.50 7.70 -27.51
N GLY A 605 5.24 8.53 -28.55
CA GLY A 605 3.91 8.91 -29.00
C GLY A 605 3.22 9.90 -28.05
N ASP A 606 2.50 9.41 -27.08
CA ASP A 606 1.89 10.23 -26.00
C ASP A 606 2.15 9.55 -24.64
N LEU A 607 2.00 10.31 -23.56
CA LEU A 607 2.03 9.78 -22.21
C LEU A 607 0.84 10.39 -21.43
N VAL A 608 0.10 9.51 -20.76
CA VAL A 608 -1.02 9.87 -19.88
C VAL A 608 -0.88 9.18 -18.53
N ILE A 609 -0.94 9.97 -17.48
CA ILE A 609 -1.00 9.48 -16.09
C ILE A 609 -2.45 9.10 -15.80
N ILE A 610 -2.72 7.81 -15.61
CA ILE A 610 -4.07 7.26 -15.41
C ILE A 610 -4.43 7.05 -13.93
N GLY A 611 -3.47 7.15 -13.04
CA GLY A 611 -3.69 6.99 -11.60
C GLY A 611 -2.60 7.62 -10.77
N ASP A 612 -3.00 8.15 -9.60
CA ASP A 612 -2.13 8.61 -8.55
C ASP A 612 -2.63 8.03 -7.22
N ARG A 613 -1.79 7.30 -6.53
CA ARG A 613 -2.11 6.72 -5.23
C ARG A 613 -1.03 7.04 -4.22
N GLN A 614 -1.39 7.72 -3.17
CA GLN A 614 -0.48 7.92 -2.05
C GLN A 614 -0.25 6.58 -1.33
N LEU A 615 1.00 6.11 -1.31
CA LEU A 615 1.40 4.87 -0.62
C LEU A 615 1.63 5.14 0.86
N VAL A 616 2.47 6.13 1.11
CA VAL A 616 2.75 6.68 2.44
C VAL A 616 2.80 8.19 2.31
N LYS A 617 2.81 8.92 3.42
CA LYS A 617 2.98 10.37 3.36
C LYS A 617 4.30 10.72 2.68
N GLY A 618 4.23 11.58 1.67
CA GLY A 618 5.39 11.99 0.89
C GLY A 618 5.83 11.02 -0.21
N ILE A 619 5.18 9.86 -0.38
CA ILE A 619 5.44 8.95 -1.52
C ILE A 619 4.14 8.66 -2.24
N THR A 620 4.10 9.01 -3.51
CA THR A 620 2.96 8.78 -4.40
C THR A 620 3.35 7.82 -5.52
N ARG A 621 2.51 6.83 -5.76
CA ARG A 621 2.60 5.94 -6.91
C ARG A 621 1.82 6.53 -8.07
N LEU A 622 2.49 6.73 -9.18
CA LEU A 622 1.90 7.08 -10.45
C LEU A 622 1.82 5.85 -11.36
N LEU A 623 0.69 5.71 -12.04
CA LEU A 623 0.49 4.74 -13.10
C LEU A 623 0.30 5.52 -14.40
N ALA A 624 1.06 5.18 -15.45
CA ALA A 624 0.94 5.83 -16.74
C ALA A 624 0.98 4.84 -17.90
N ILE A 625 0.40 5.25 -18.99
CA ILE A 625 0.36 4.54 -20.28
C ILE A 625 0.91 5.45 -21.37
N THR A 626 1.34 4.86 -22.49
CA THR A 626 1.96 5.61 -23.61
C THR A 626 1.35 5.20 -24.95
N GLY A 627 1.71 5.94 -26.00
CA GLY A 627 1.34 5.63 -27.38
C GLY A 627 -0.17 5.70 -27.63
N GLU A 628 -0.69 4.76 -28.41
CA GLU A 628 -2.10 4.71 -28.83
C GLU A 628 -3.07 4.61 -27.63
N GLN A 629 -2.73 3.82 -26.60
CA GLN A 629 -3.54 3.72 -25.37
C GLN A 629 -3.68 5.07 -24.67
N ALA A 630 -2.62 5.87 -24.66
CA ALA A 630 -2.64 7.20 -24.06
C ALA A 630 -3.53 8.17 -24.87
N GLN A 631 -3.50 8.08 -26.20
CA GLN A 631 -4.37 8.86 -27.09
C GLN A 631 -5.85 8.50 -26.85
N GLN A 632 -6.20 7.21 -26.85
CA GLN A 632 -7.55 6.72 -26.56
C GLN A 632 -8.05 7.18 -25.18
N ALA A 633 -7.20 7.13 -24.16
CA ALA A 633 -7.53 7.62 -22.82
C ALA A 633 -7.82 9.13 -22.81
N ARG A 634 -7.09 9.91 -23.60
CA ARG A 634 -7.28 11.35 -23.73
C ARG A 634 -8.56 11.70 -24.48
N GLU A 635 -8.86 10.97 -25.57
CA GLU A 635 -10.10 11.12 -26.35
C GLU A 635 -11.32 10.78 -25.47
N LEU A 636 -11.27 9.69 -24.72
CA LEU A 636 -12.32 9.31 -23.77
C LEU A 636 -12.53 10.40 -22.71
N GLY A 637 -11.44 10.95 -22.17
CA GLY A 637 -11.48 12.06 -21.22
C GLY A 637 -12.18 13.28 -21.79
N GLN A 638 -11.90 13.64 -23.05
CA GLN A 638 -12.55 14.75 -23.74
C GLN A 638 -14.05 14.49 -23.95
N SER A 639 -14.44 13.31 -24.39
CA SER A 639 -15.84 12.91 -24.55
C SER A 639 -16.63 13.02 -23.24
N LEU A 640 -16.08 12.47 -22.15
CA LEU A 640 -16.71 12.53 -20.83
C LEU A 640 -16.78 13.98 -20.30
N SER A 641 -15.81 14.83 -20.62
CA SER A 641 -15.83 16.25 -20.27
C SER A 641 -16.99 16.99 -20.99
N GLN A 642 -17.25 16.65 -22.26
CA GLN A 642 -18.37 17.19 -23.02
C GLN A 642 -19.72 16.75 -22.42
N GLU A 643 -19.86 15.46 -22.03
CA GLU A 643 -21.09 14.97 -21.40
C GLU A 643 -21.36 15.65 -20.06
N VAL A 644 -20.32 15.86 -19.22
CA VAL A 644 -20.45 16.61 -17.96
C VAL A 644 -20.81 18.08 -18.24
N GLY A 645 -20.23 18.69 -19.27
CA GLY A 645 -20.61 20.03 -19.74
C GLY A 645 -22.09 20.13 -20.13
N ALA A 646 -22.58 19.17 -20.91
CA ALA A 646 -24.00 19.10 -21.29
C ALA A 646 -24.93 18.92 -20.07
N ALA A 647 -24.54 18.08 -19.11
CA ALA A 647 -25.31 17.91 -17.86
C ALA A 647 -25.34 19.23 -17.04
N ARG A 648 -24.22 19.97 -17.00
CA ARG A 648 -24.13 21.28 -16.36
C ARG A 648 -25.05 22.32 -17.03
N GLU A 649 -25.09 22.36 -18.37
CA GLU A 649 -25.97 23.25 -19.11
C GLU A 649 -27.45 22.90 -18.88
N ARG A 650 -27.80 21.62 -18.92
CA ARG A 650 -29.18 21.20 -18.60
C ARG A 650 -29.59 21.66 -17.20
N LEU A 651 -28.73 21.50 -16.20
CA LEU A 651 -28.98 21.99 -14.84
C LEU A 651 -29.12 23.50 -14.77
N SER A 652 -28.32 24.27 -15.52
CA SER A 652 -28.37 25.73 -15.54
C SER A 652 -29.62 26.30 -16.21
N ARG A 653 -30.21 25.61 -17.19
CA ARG A 653 -31.49 25.94 -17.81
C ARG A 653 -32.66 25.73 -16.85
N GLY A 654 -32.48 25.00 -15.78
CA GLY A 654 -33.53 24.62 -14.83
C GLY A 654 -34.44 23.51 -15.36
N SER A 655 -34.76 22.54 -14.53
CA SER A 655 -35.75 21.51 -14.89
C SER A 655 -37.14 22.09 -14.77
N ARG A 656 -38.00 21.84 -15.79
CA ARG A 656 -39.36 22.34 -15.85
C ARG A 656 -40.31 21.53 -14.99
N ASP A 657 -40.04 20.24 -14.85
CA ASP A 657 -40.85 19.29 -14.12
C ASP A 657 -40.03 18.32 -13.26
N LEU A 658 -40.70 17.56 -12.42
CA LEU A 658 -40.05 16.62 -11.48
C LEU A 658 -39.38 15.41 -12.18
N PRO A 659 -39.99 14.78 -13.22
CA PRO A 659 -39.40 13.71 -13.99
C PRO A 659 -38.05 14.09 -14.63
N GLU A 660 -38.00 15.28 -15.24
CA GLU A 660 -36.79 15.79 -15.86
C GLU A 660 -35.66 15.99 -14.83
N ALA A 661 -35.99 16.59 -13.66
CA ALA A 661 -35.05 16.76 -12.56
C ALA A 661 -34.55 15.45 -12.00
N HIS A 662 -35.43 14.44 -11.90
CA HIS A 662 -35.08 13.09 -11.44
C HIS A 662 -34.16 12.41 -12.43
N GLN A 663 -34.46 12.47 -13.73
CA GLN A 663 -33.63 11.90 -14.78
C GLN A 663 -32.23 12.54 -14.80
N LEU A 664 -32.13 13.86 -14.66
CA LEU A 664 -30.83 14.55 -14.58
C LEU A 664 -30.01 14.09 -13.36
N THR A 665 -30.66 13.89 -12.22
CA THR A 665 -29.98 13.36 -11.02
C THR A 665 -29.42 11.95 -11.27
N LYS A 666 -30.17 11.09 -11.96
CA LYS A 666 -29.72 9.75 -12.37
C LYS A 666 -28.57 9.79 -13.37
N ASP A 667 -28.67 10.67 -14.38
CA ASP A 667 -27.63 10.84 -15.41
C ASP A 667 -26.30 11.27 -14.78
N ILE A 668 -26.32 12.22 -13.84
CA ILE A 668 -25.14 12.66 -13.08
C ILE A 668 -24.56 11.50 -12.27
N GLY A 669 -25.42 10.69 -11.61
CA GLY A 669 -25.00 9.50 -10.87
C GLY A 669 -24.36 8.43 -11.77
N ARG A 670 -24.89 8.22 -12.99
CA ARG A 670 -24.32 7.32 -14.00
C ARG A 670 -22.96 7.81 -14.47
N LEU A 671 -22.85 9.12 -14.81
CA LEU A 671 -21.59 9.73 -15.22
C LEU A 671 -20.50 9.61 -14.16
N THR A 672 -20.86 9.76 -12.88
CA THR A 672 -19.92 9.60 -11.77
C THR A 672 -19.31 8.17 -11.77
N LYS A 673 -20.14 7.14 -11.91
CA LYS A 673 -19.69 5.75 -11.96
C LYS A 673 -18.79 5.45 -13.18
N VAL A 674 -19.16 5.99 -14.34
CA VAL A 674 -18.38 5.83 -15.57
C VAL A 674 -17.00 6.49 -15.43
N ILE A 675 -16.93 7.71 -14.91
CA ILE A 675 -15.68 8.44 -14.72
C ILE A 675 -14.78 7.77 -13.67
N ASP A 676 -15.36 7.19 -12.62
CA ASP A 676 -14.60 6.48 -11.58
C ASP A 676 -13.86 5.25 -12.14
N SER A 677 -14.44 4.56 -13.13
CA SER A 677 -13.87 3.35 -13.74
C SER A 677 -13.15 3.57 -15.08
N ALA A 678 -13.29 4.75 -15.71
CA ALA A 678 -12.74 5.04 -17.04
C ALA A 678 -11.20 5.13 -17.01
N VAL A 679 -10.53 4.61 -18.04
CA VAL A 679 -9.10 4.85 -18.29
C VAL A 679 -8.97 6.22 -18.99
N MET A 680 -8.55 7.24 -18.24
CA MET A 680 -8.45 8.62 -18.71
C MET A 680 -7.37 9.38 -17.92
N PRO A 681 -6.96 10.59 -18.36
CA PRO A 681 -6.02 11.42 -17.60
C PRO A 681 -6.48 11.67 -16.17
N GLN A 682 -5.63 11.37 -15.20
CA GLN A 682 -5.98 11.42 -13.76
C GLN A 682 -6.33 12.84 -13.30
N TRP A 683 -5.61 13.85 -13.78
CA TRP A 683 -5.94 15.26 -13.50
C TRP A 683 -7.35 15.63 -13.95
N GLN A 684 -7.75 15.17 -15.16
CA GLN A 684 -9.08 15.42 -15.71
C GLN A 684 -10.16 14.65 -14.95
N ARG A 685 -9.88 13.41 -14.55
CA ARG A 685 -10.78 12.61 -13.68
C ARG A 685 -11.08 13.35 -12.38
N GLN A 686 -10.06 13.87 -11.68
CA GLN A 686 -10.22 14.61 -10.43
C GLN A 686 -11.02 15.89 -10.60
N GLU A 687 -10.79 16.64 -11.68
CA GLU A 687 -11.57 17.84 -12.02
C GLU A 687 -13.05 17.51 -12.29
N LEU A 688 -13.32 16.48 -13.10
CA LEU A 688 -14.69 16.04 -13.42
C LEU A 688 -15.41 15.48 -12.19
N GLN A 689 -14.74 14.69 -11.34
CA GLN A 689 -15.33 14.22 -10.08
C GLN A 689 -15.71 15.38 -9.15
N THR A 690 -14.87 16.39 -9.06
CA THR A 690 -15.16 17.59 -8.26
C THR A 690 -16.35 18.33 -8.82
N THR A 691 -16.41 18.51 -10.14
CA THR A 691 -17.54 19.15 -10.84
C THR A 691 -18.84 18.34 -10.62
N LEU A 692 -18.80 17.04 -10.80
CA LEU A 692 -19.98 16.18 -10.62
C LEU A 692 -20.51 16.18 -9.18
N LYS A 693 -19.63 16.24 -8.16
CA LYS A 693 -20.05 16.41 -6.76
C LYS A 693 -20.84 17.70 -6.54
N VAL A 694 -20.43 18.80 -7.17
CA VAL A 694 -21.14 20.08 -7.12
C VAL A 694 -22.46 19.99 -7.87
N LEU A 695 -22.45 19.46 -9.11
CA LEU A 695 -23.66 19.28 -9.92
C LEU A 695 -24.70 18.39 -9.22
N GLN A 696 -24.26 17.29 -8.61
CA GLN A 696 -25.14 16.37 -7.86
C GLN A 696 -25.83 17.08 -6.68
N ARG A 697 -25.10 17.93 -5.95
CA ARG A 697 -25.67 18.71 -4.85
C ARG A 697 -26.73 19.70 -5.37
N HIS A 698 -26.44 20.41 -6.46
CA HIS A 698 -27.36 21.35 -7.08
C HIS A 698 -28.59 20.64 -7.66
N ALA A 699 -28.40 19.53 -8.38
CA ALA A 699 -29.49 18.74 -8.94
C ALA A 699 -30.43 18.20 -7.82
N ASN A 700 -29.86 17.66 -6.73
CA ASN A 700 -30.62 17.21 -5.58
C ASN A 700 -31.38 18.35 -4.90
N THR A 701 -30.82 19.57 -4.85
CA THR A 701 -31.48 20.74 -4.27
C THR A 701 -32.62 21.22 -5.16
N ALA A 702 -32.43 21.28 -6.47
CA ALA A 702 -33.45 21.60 -7.44
C ALA A 702 -34.61 20.60 -7.41
N PHE A 703 -34.29 19.30 -7.41
CA PHE A 703 -35.27 18.23 -7.28
C PHE A 703 -36.14 18.36 -6.02
N ARG A 704 -35.47 18.56 -4.85
CA ARG A 704 -36.21 18.75 -3.56
C ARG A 704 -37.09 19.99 -3.57
N LYS A 705 -36.66 21.07 -4.26
CA LYS A 705 -37.47 22.30 -4.37
C LYS A 705 -38.73 22.06 -5.20
N LEU A 706 -38.59 21.40 -6.36
CA LEU A 706 -39.72 21.01 -7.21
C LEU A 706 -40.65 20.06 -6.49
N GLU A 707 -40.16 19.03 -5.84
CA GLU A 707 -40.90 18.05 -5.06
C GLU A 707 -41.73 18.76 -3.93
N LYS A 708 -41.11 19.74 -3.25
CA LYS A 708 -41.78 20.55 -2.24
C LYS A 708 -42.89 21.42 -2.85
N GLY A 709 -42.64 22.03 -4.02
CA GLY A 709 -43.66 22.82 -4.74
C GLY A 709 -44.85 21.99 -5.13
N GLN A 710 -44.63 20.84 -5.80
CA GLN A 710 -45.73 19.93 -6.17
C GLN A 710 -46.47 19.36 -4.95
N ALA A 711 -45.78 19.05 -3.86
CA ALA A 711 -46.42 18.60 -2.64
C ALA A 711 -47.33 19.68 -2.05
N ALA A 712 -46.93 20.96 -2.12
CA ALA A 712 -47.76 22.09 -1.68
C ALA A 712 -48.98 22.27 -2.55
N GLU A 713 -48.85 22.19 -3.87
CA GLU A 713 -50.01 22.26 -4.80
C GLU A 713 -51.01 21.15 -4.54
N LYS A 714 -50.55 19.90 -4.47
CA LYS A 714 -51.44 18.75 -4.18
C LYS A 714 -52.04 18.81 -2.80
N SER A 715 -51.35 19.35 -1.80
CA SER A 715 -51.95 19.54 -0.46
C SER A 715 -53.05 20.59 -0.46
N GLN A 716 -52.91 21.69 -1.21
CA GLN A 716 -53.96 22.69 -1.37
C GLN A 716 -55.18 22.14 -2.13
N GLU A 717 -54.95 21.33 -3.16
CA GLU A 717 -56.03 20.67 -3.89
C GLU A 717 -56.85 19.72 -3.00
N LEU A 718 -56.17 18.91 -2.19
CA LEU A 718 -56.82 18.02 -1.21
C LEU A 718 -57.62 18.79 -0.18
N LEU A 719 -57.10 19.86 0.38
CA LEU A 719 -57.82 20.69 1.36
C LEU A 719 -59.01 21.40 0.75
N LYS A 720 -59.02 21.74 -0.54
CA LYS A 720 -60.17 22.29 -1.25
C LYS A 720 -61.27 21.22 -1.48
N ARG A 721 -60.87 19.95 -1.70
CA ARG A 721 -61.83 18.85 -1.88
C ARG A 721 -62.47 18.39 -0.56
N HIS A 722 -61.73 18.49 0.56
CA HIS A 722 -62.15 18.00 1.88
C HIS A 722 -62.16 19.17 2.87
N SER A 723 -63.13 20.12 2.70
CA SER A 723 -63.20 21.33 3.52
C SER A 723 -63.85 21.11 4.91
N GLU A 724 -64.48 19.96 5.14
CA GLU A 724 -65.20 19.67 6.40
C GLU A 724 -64.85 18.23 6.91
N GLY A 725 -64.46 18.12 8.20
CA GLY A 725 -64.29 16.83 8.90
C GLY A 725 -62.91 16.63 9.51
N PRO A 726 -62.78 15.69 10.48
CA PRO A 726 -61.49 15.41 11.16
C PRO A 726 -60.61 14.43 10.38
N LEU A 727 -61.04 13.87 9.22
CA LEU A 727 -60.37 12.76 8.52
C LEU A 727 -60.33 12.98 7.02
N ILE A 728 -59.16 12.85 6.42
CA ILE A 728 -58.96 12.75 4.97
C ILE A 728 -58.39 11.36 4.61
N VAL A 729 -59.16 10.61 3.80
CA VAL A 729 -58.70 9.35 3.21
C VAL A 729 -59.01 9.42 1.71
N ASP A 730 -57.92 9.60 0.91
CA ASP A 730 -58.05 9.85 -0.53
C ASP A 730 -56.89 9.26 -1.32
N THR A 731 -56.96 9.33 -2.62
CA THR A 731 -55.90 8.96 -3.54
C THR A 731 -55.23 10.19 -4.13
N VAL A 732 -53.92 10.12 -4.22
CA VAL A 732 -53.07 11.17 -4.85
C VAL A 732 -52.00 10.54 -5.71
N SER A 733 -51.87 10.97 -6.94
CA SER A 733 -50.70 10.51 -7.73
C SER A 733 -49.40 11.09 -7.16
N ALA A 734 -48.51 10.25 -6.69
CA ALA A 734 -47.19 10.63 -6.19
C ALA A 734 -46.13 9.70 -6.81
N GLU A 735 -45.09 10.26 -7.35
CA GLU A 735 -43.99 9.49 -8.02
C GLU A 735 -43.14 8.72 -7.03
N SER A 736 -43.16 9.10 -5.76
CA SER A 736 -42.37 8.46 -4.72
C SER A 736 -43.06 8.49 -3.37
N LEU A 737 -42.70 7.54 -2.51
CA LEU A 737 -43.16 7.49 -1.11
C LEU A 737 -42.73 8.75 -0.34
N SER A 738 -41.55 9.29 -0.60
CA SER A 738 -41.07 10.55 -0.03
C SER A 738 -41.97 11.73 -0.37
N MET A 739 -42.46 11.78 -1.62
CA MET A 739 -43.39 12.82 -2.06
C MET A 739 -44.73 12.66 -1.34
N LEU A 740 -45.28 11.45 -1.27
CA LEU A 740 -46.56 11.17 -0.62
C LEU A 740 -46.54 11.57 0.86
N VAL A 741 -45.47 11.25 1.58
CA VAL A 741 -45.26 11.68 2.97
C VAL A 741 -45.19 13.22 3.11
N LYS A 742 -44.56 13.90 2.13
CA LYS A 742 -44.50 15.38 2.16
C LYS A 742 -45.90 15.99 1.94
N VAL A 743 -46.70 15.42 1.04
CA VAL A 743 -48.07 15.88 0.83
C VAL A 743 -48.88 15.72 2.13
N VAL A 744 -48.86 14.53 2.76
CA VAL A 744 -49.52 14.27 4.04
C VAL A 744 -49.08 15.26 5.11
N THR A 745 -47.75 15.41 5.29
CA THR A 745 -47.20 16.32 6.29
C THR A 745 -47.57 17.79 6.04
N GLN A 746 -47.65 18.21 4.78
CA GLN A 746 -48.05 19.55 4.40
C GLN A 746 -49.54 19.81 4.65
N VAL A 747 -50.43 18.82 4.39
CA VAL A 747 -51.85 18.88 4.72
C VAL A 747 -52.04 19.03 6.23
N CYS A 748 -51.43 18.17 7.05
CA CYS A 748 -51.53 18.22 8.50
C CYS A 748 -50.89 19.49 9.11
N LYS A 749 -49.88 20.09 8.43
CA LYS A 749 -49.34 21.40 8.86
C LYS A 749 -50.31 22.55 8.64
N GLN A 750 -51.12 22.50 7.57
CA GLN A 750 -52.15 23.51 7.26
C GLN A 750 -53.44 23.27 8.02
N ALA A 751 -53.76 22.02 8.33
CA ALA A 751 -54.93 21.59 9.11
C ALA A 751 -54.49 20.63 10.25
N PRO A 752 -53.99 21.13 11.39
CA PRO A 752 -53.41 20.31 12.46
C PRO A 752 -54.42 19.38 13.18
N SER A 753 -55.70 19.69 13.09
CA SER A 753 -56.79 18.87 13.65
C SER A 753 -57.22 17.70 12.77
N MET A 754 -56.69 17.58 11.55
CA MET A 754 -57.04 16.53 10.60
C MET A 754 -56.08 15.37 10.63
N SER A 755 -56.59 14.14 10.64
CA SER A 755 -55.84 12.92 10.38
C SER A 755 -55.93 12.58 8.89
N VAL A 756 -54.79 12.31 8.26
CA VAL A 756 -54.70 12.15 6.80
C VAL A 756 -54.06 10.81 6.45
N LEU A 757 -54.68 10.05 5.56
CA LEU A 757 -54.08 8.88 4.90
C LEU A 757 -54.27 9.01 3.38
N LEU A 758 -53.16 8.89 2.67
CA LEU A 758 -53.15 8.96 1.22
C LEU A 758 -52.59 7.68 0.61
N LEU A 759 -53.24 7.22 -0.45
CA LEU A 759 -52.76 6.12 -1.29
C LEU A 759 -52.35 6.66 -2.66
N SER A 760 -51.28 6.08 -3.21
CA SER A 760 -50.83 6.41 -4.56
C SER A 760 -50.58 5.15 -5.37
N PRO A 761 -51.45 4.81 -6.32
CA PRO A 761 -51.26 3.71 -7.23
C PRO A 761 -50.09 4.00 -8.19
N GLN A 762 -49.25 3.03 -8.39
CA GLN A 762 -48.10 3.12 -9.29
C GLN A 762 -48.36 2.34 -10.58
N PRO A 763 -47.75 2.73 -11.71
CA PRO A 763 -47.87 1.97 -12.97
C PRO A 763 -47.42 0.51 -12.88
N THR A 764 -46.60 0.19 -11.87
CA THR A 764 -46.06 -1.16 -11.60
C THR A 764 -47.07 -2.07 -10.86
N GLY A 765 -48.31 -1.58 -10.56
CA GLY A 765 -49.30 -2.31 -9.79
C GLY A 765 -49.04 -2.26 -8.26
N SER A 766 -48.01 -1.61 -7.81
CA SER A 766 -47.80 -1.33 -6.38
C SER A 766 -48.56 -0.09 -5.95
N VAL A 767 -48.94 -0.01 -4.68
CA VAL A 767 -49.60 1.14 -4.07
C VAL A 767 -48.72 1.67 -2.93
N LEU A 768 -48.40 2.97 -2.98
CA LEU A 768 -47.74 3.67 -1.89
C LEU A 768 -48.76 4.16 -0.88
N CYS A 769 -48.46 4.06 0.39
CA CYS A 769 -49.33 4.53 1.49
C CYS A 769 -48.52 5.48 2.38
N ALA A 770 -49.09 6.62 2.74
CA ALA A 770 -48.57 7.50 3.76
C ALA A 770 -49.70 8.07 4.60
N CYS A 771 -49.51 8.17 5.92
CA CYS A 771 -50.48 8.73 6.83
C CYS A 771 -49.82 9.55 7.96
N GLN A 772 -50.58 10.47 8.48
CA GLN A 772 -50.28 11.23 9.69
C GLN A 772 -51.54 11.43 10.52
N VAL A 773 -51.42 11.26 11.81
CA VAL A 773 -52.50 11.44 12.78
C VAL A 773 -52.48 12.86 13.34
N ALA A 774 -53.62 13.44 13.58
CA ALA A 774 -53.80 14.80 14.09
C ALA A 774 -53.16 15.02 15.45
N GLN A 775 -52.75 16.26 15.71
CA GLN A 775 -52.26 16.64 17.04
C GLN A 775 -53.44 16.62 18.03
N GLY A 776 -53.31 15.78 19.08
CA GLY A 776 -54.38 15.60 20.07
C GLY A 776 -55.28 14.40 19.85
N ALA A 777 -55.00 13.52 18.90
CA ALA A 777 -55.67 12.24 18.75
C ALA A 777 -55.52 11.35 20.01
N THR A 778 -56.47 10.39 20.14
CA THR A 778 -56.38 9.44 21.27
C THR A 778 -55.06 8.66 21.30
N PRO A 779 -54.53 8.30 22.46
CA PRO A 779 -53.28 7.56 22.55
C PRO A 779 -53.30 6.20 21.83
N THR A 780 -54.48 5.66 21.56
CA THR A 780 -54.72 4.40 20.86
C THR A 780 -54.69 4.54 19.33
N PHE A 781 -54.92 5.77 18.80
CA PHE A 781 -54.89 6.04 17.35
C PHE A 781 -53.48 6.48 16.92
N THR A 782 -52.68 5.55 16.42
CA THR A 782 -51.32 5.82 15.94
C THR A 782 -51.26 5.65 14.42
N ALA A 783 -50.40 6.50 13.79
CA ALA A 783 -50.17 6.45 12.34
C ALA A 783 -49.58 5.10 11.92
N GLU A 784 -48.70 4.50 12.73
CA GLU A 784 -48.11 3.20 12.45
C GLU A 784 -49.14 2.09 12.41
N ALA A 785 -50.05 2.00 13.40
CA ALA A 785 -51.11 1.01 13.44
C ALA A 785 -52.12 1.20 12.30
N TRP A 786 -52.44 2.48 11.97
CA TRP A 786 -53.31 2.81 10.85
C TRP A 786 -52.73 2.41 9.49
N ALA A 787 -51.48 2.78 9.23
CA ALA A 787 -50.77 2.37 8.00
C ALA A 787 -50.65 0.85 7.89
N LEU A 788 -50.34 0.18 9.03
CA LEU A 788 -50.20 -1.29 9.07
C LEU A 788 -51.50 -2.00 8.74
N ALA A 789 -52.64 -1.53 9.26
CA ALA A 789 -53.94 -2.09 8.95
C ALA A 789 -54.29 -2.02 7.45
N VAL A 790 -54.01 -0.87 6.82
CA VAL A 790 -54.25 -0.67 5.38
C VAL A 790 -53.24 -1.44 4.54
N CYS A 791 -51.96 -1.41 4.88
CA CYS A 791 -50.94 -2.13 4.13
C CYS A 791 -51.09 -3.66 4.24
N ARG A 792 -51.54 -4.20 5.38
CA ARG A 792 -51.88 -5.64 5.51
C ARG A 792 -52.99 -6.04 4.57
N HIS A 793 -54.03 -5.20 4.45
CA HIS A 793 -55.13 -5.43 3.50
C HIS A 793 -54.61 -5.49 2.04
N MET A 794 -53.60 -4.70 1.73
CA MET A 794 -52.93 -4.66 0.43
C MET A 794 -51.79 -5.68 0.30
N GLY A 795 -51.62 -6.65 1.22
CA GLY A 795 -50.53 -7.63 1.19
C GLY A 795 -49.13 -7.06 1.32
N GLY A 796 -49.02 -5.87 1.95
CA GLY A 796 -47.79 -5.11 2.04
C GLY A 796 -47.24 -4.91 3.45
N LYS A 797 -46.31 -3.95 3.60
CA LYS A 797 -45.62 -3.61 4.85
C LYS A 797 -45.75 -2.13 5.14
N ALA A 798 -45.81 -1.78 6.42
CA ALA A 798 -45.79 -0.39 6.90
C ALA A 798 -44.77 -0.21 7.98
N TRP A 799 -44.26 1.02 8.11
CA TRP A 799 -43.27 1.44 9.12
C TRP A 799 -43.40 2.95 9.40
N GLY A 800 -43.01 3.36 10.57
CA GLY A 800 -43.10 4.78 10.92
C GLY A 800 -43.02 5.04 12.40
N SER A 801 -43.51 6.21 12.80
CA SER A 801 -43.69 6.64 14.19
C SER A 801 -45.19 6.65 14.53
N PRO A 802 -45.56 6.81 15.81
CA PRO A 802 -46.97 6.99 16.19
C PRO A 802 -47.66 8.18 15.50
N VAL A 803 -46.89 9.19 15.04
CA VAL A 803 -47.43 10.41 14.42
C VAL A 803 -47.48 10.33 12.90
N VAL A 804 -46.41 9.81 12.27
CA VAL A 804 -46.27 9.72 10.81
C VAL A 804 -45.84 8.31 10.44
N ALA A 805 -46.55 7.68 9.53
CA ALA A 805 -46.18 6.35 9.00
C ALA A 805 -46.32 6.27 7.49
N GLN A 806 -45.65 5.31 6.92
CA GLN A 806 -45.63 5.06 5.49
C GLN A 806 -45.57 3.55 5.22
N GLY A 807 -45.93 3.14 4.02
CA GLY A 807 -45.91 1.74 3.65
C GLY A 807 -46.09 1.53 2.15
N THR A 808 -46.00 0.27 1.76
CA THR A 808 -46.25 -0.16 0.39
C THR A 808 -47.05 -1.43 0.39
N GLY A 809 -47.86 -1.61 -0.66
CA GLY A 809 -48.64 -2.81 -0.86
C GLY A 809 -48.95 -3.04 -2.34
N HIS A 810 -49.69 -4.08 -2.64
CA HIS A 810 -50.21 -4.39 -3.97
C HIS A 810 -51.70 -4.66 -3.85
N THR A 811 -52.51 -3.95 -4.58
CA THR A 811 -53.96 -4.21 -4.62
C THR A 811 -54.53 -3.85 -5.98
N VAL A 812 -55.48 -4.66 -6.41
CA VAL A 812 -56.31 -4.38 -7.59
C VAL A 812 -57.57 -3.58 -7.19
N ASP A 813 -58.01 -3.71 -5.94
CA ASP A 813 -59.18 -3.01 -5.37
C ASP A 813 -58.72 -1.88 -4.43
N LEU A 814 -58.55 -0.71 -5.01
CA LEU A 814 -58.14 0.49 -4.30
C LEU A 814 -59.24 1.04 -3.40
N GLU A 815 -60.52 0.87 -3.79
CA GLU A 815 -61.68 1.32 -3.01
C GLU A 815 -61.83 0.53 -1.72
N ALA A 816 -61.60 -0.78 -1.76
CA ALA A 816 -61.58 -1.60 -0.55
C ALA A 816 -60.47 -1.20 0.44
N ALA A 817 -59.29 -0.81 -0.06
CA ALA A 817 -58.23 -0.30 0.77
C ALA A 817 -58.54 1.07 1.41
N LEU A 818 -59.16 1.97 0.66
CA LEU A 818 -59.68 3.24 1.19
C LEU A 818 -60.84 3.01 2.20
N GLY A 819 -61.73 2.06 1.95
CA GLY A 819 -62.77 1.62 2.88
C GLY A 819 -62.20 1.13 4.21
N THR A 820 -61.16 0.29 4.15
CA THR A 820 -60.41 -0.20 5.32
C THR A 820 -59.77 0.94 6.10
N ALA A 821 -59.19 1.91 5.38
CA ALA A 821 -58.56 3.08 6.00
C ALA A 821 -59.59 3.96 6.76
N ARG A 822 -60.75 4.19 6.15
CA ARG A 822 -61.84 4.95 6.75
C ARG A 822 -62.45 4.24 7.96
N ALA A 823 -62.73 2.94 7.83
CA ALA A 823 -63.32 2.14 8.89
C ALA A 823 -62.38 2.09 10.13
N TYR A 824 -61.10 1.88 9.89
CA TYR A 824 -60.10 1.88 10.98
C TYR A 824 -60.06 3.23 11.71
N ALA A 825 -59.99 4.33 10.99
CA ALA A 825 -59.93 5.67 11.60
C ALA A 825 -61.19 6.01 12.36
N LEU A 826 -62.36 5.73 11.79
CA LEU A 826 -63.67 6.00 12.44
C LEU A 826 -63.88 5.19 13.74
N ASN A 827 -63.29 3.99 13.83
CA ASN A 827 -63.35 3.19 15.06
C ASN A 827 -62.39 3.69 16.16
N GLN A 828 -61.48 4.59 15.85
CA GLN A 828 -60.45 5.12 16.79
C GLN A 828 -60.65 6.60 17.12
N LEU A 829 -61.38 7.33 16.30
CA LEU A 829 -61.81 8.72 16.54
C LEU A 829 -63.04 8.75 17.43
#